data_426ad880e26b9ab9adb90fc628cd70e4
#
_entry.id   426ad880e26b9ab9adb90fc628cd70e4
#
_cell.length_a   1.000
_cell.length_b   1.000
_cell.length_c   1.000
_cell.angle_alpha   90.00
_cell.angle_beta   90.00
_cell.angle_gamma   90.00
#
_symmetry.space_group_name_H-M   'P 1'
#
loop_
_entity.id
_entity.type
_entity.pdbx_description
1 polymer ?
#
loop_
_entity_poly.entity_id
_entity_poly.type
_entity_poly.pdbx_seq_one_letter_code
_entity_poly.pdbx_strand_id
1 'polypeptide(L)'
;MEIREAREALKLYFGYDNFRPMQEQIISCILKRQDVVVLMPTGGGKSVCYQVPAVVMPGLCVVISPLIALMKDQVEALLENGINAAFLNSSLSAEEQYKVENACLAGNLKLLYVSPEKLLSAGFLSFLKRVQVSLFAVDEAHCISAWGHDFRPEYTQLKILKQQFSQTPMVALTATADKLTQKDIQEQLYLRDPQIFISSFDRPNINLMVKPGRDRFNKITEFLDKHHKQPGIIYCLSRKGTEAIADKLKRSGFKATCYHAGMNAQQRAKAQEDFLKDDVQIVCATVAFGMGIDKSNVRWVIHYNLPKNIEGYYQEIGRAGRDGAKSDALLFYSYADVMSMRNMLMEGNEKQTELQLVKLDRMQQYAEATICRRRILLQYFGETMSKDCGNCDICRNPPTSFDGTLVVQKALSAIARTQEKVNMGLLIDVLRGSRNAQVMEGGYDRIKTYGAGRDIGTMDWQRYLHQMLNAGLVELAYDQNYTLKLTEQSRQVLFEGRKVQLVKFDEVKQPVEEVRKARPKKEVIQDALFERLRALRKRMADEHGVPPYVIFSDSTLQEMAAEKPTNRIAMLSISGVGSLKYERYGYDFVNEIINFITDEQEKGNKVKGATHLVTYEAFKNGNNPEQIAQQRKLNPVTIYSHLATLYEQGYEGVDLYRFVNKKEYLAICKSIESLGADAKLKDLYDALGEQYEYHKIRLSIAIFKREQLG
;
A
#
# COMPACT_ATOMS: atom_id res chain seq x y z
N MET A 1 13.32 13.56 -23.84
CA MET A 1 12.88 13.92 -22.48
C MET A 1 13.73 13.16 -21.50
N GLU A 2 14.22 13.85 -20.51
CA GLU A 2 15.18 13.28 -19.58
C GLU A 2 14.48 12.84 -18.29
N ILE A 3 15.04 11.82 -17.64
CA ILE A 3 14.54 11.32 -16.33
C ILE A 3 14.62 12.40 -15.24
N ARG A 4 15.44 13.43 -15.43
CA ARG A 4 15.54 14.60 -14.55
C ARG A 4 14.22 15.35 -14.47
N GLU A 5 13.57 15.65 -15.60
CA GLU A 5 12.26 16.31 -15.66
C GLU A 5 11.19 15.49 -14.90
N ALA A 6 11.26 14.16 -15.00
CA ALA A 6 10.36 13.27 -14.28
C ALA A 6 10.59 13.31 -12.76
N ARG A 7 11.84 13.44 -12.28
CA ARG A 7 12.12 13.62 -10.83
C ARG A 7 11.64 14.96 -10.32
N GLU A 8 11.82 16.03 -11.10
CA GLU A 8 11.29 17.35 -10.76
C GLU A 8 9.76 17.35 -10.66
N ALA A 9 9.07 16.69 -11.61
CA ALA A 9 7.63 16.49 -11.59
C ALA A 9 7.19 15.63 -10.38
N LEU A 10 7.91 14.58 -10.03
CA LEU A 10 7.64 13.76 -8.86
C LEU A 10 7.68 14.60 -7.57
N LYS A 11 8.71 15.44 -7.41
CA LYS A 11 8.83 16.32 -6.24
C LYS A 11 7.74 17.38 -6.22
N LEU A 12 7.50 18.06 -7.33
CA LEU A 12 6.56 19.17 -7.44
C LEU A 12 5.12 18.76 -7.16
N TYR A 13 4.65 17.71 -7.83
CA TYR A 13 3.23 17.31 -7.80
C TYR A 13 2.93 16.29 -6.71
N PHE A 14 3.84 15.36 -6.41
CA PHE A 14 3.60 14.26 -5.49
C PHE A 14 4.34 14.37 -4.15
N GLY A 15 5.31 15.28 -4.04
CA GLY A 15 6.07 15.52 -2.81
C GLY A 15 7.06 14.43 -2.43
N TYR A 16 7.52 13.62 -3.41
CA TYR A 16 8.51 12.57 -3.17
C TYR A 16 9.85 12.96 -3.79
N ASP A 17 10.95 12.78 -3.02
CA ASP A 17 12.30 13.08 -3.50
C ASP A 17 12.86 11.99 -4.43
N ASN A 18 12.44 10.76 -4.25
CA ASN A 18 12.96 9.62 -4.98
C ASN A 18 11.83 8.70 -5.47
N PHE A 19 12.05 8.09 -6.63
CA PHE A 19 11.22 7.01 -7.11
C PHE A 19 11.37 5.76 -6.23
N ARG A 20 10.31 4.98 -6.10
CA ARG A 20 10.40 3.63 -5.54
C ARG A 20 11.18 2.72 -6.47
N PRO A 21 11.70 1.58 -5.98
CA PRO A 21 12.40 0.61 -6.84
C PRO A 21 11.62 0.32 -8.12
N MET A 22 12.33 0.25 -9.25
CA MET A 22 11.83 0.02 -10.62
C MET A 22 11.00 1.16 -11.25
N GLN A 23 10.37 2.08 -10.49
CA GLN A 23 9.57 3.16 -11.09
C GLN A 23 10.40 4.01 -12.05
N GLU A 24 11.63 4.35 -11.68
CA GLU A 24 12.51 5.16 -12.52
C GLU A 24 12.84 4.48 -13.85
N GLN A 25 13.09 3.17 -13.81
CA GLN A 25 13.37 2.38 -15.01
C GLN A 25 12.14 2.30 -15.93
N ILE A 26 10.97 2.04 -15.35
CA ILE A 26 9.69 2.00 -16.06
C ILE A 26 9.42 3.35 -16.75
N ILE A 27 9.52 4.45 -15.99
CA ILE A 27 9.31 5.81 -16.50
C ILE A 27 10.33 6.12 -17.62
N SER A 28 11.58 5.75 -17.45
CA SER A 28 12.61 5.94 -18.47
C SER A 28 12.27 5.23 -19.80
N CYS A 29 11.75 3.99 -19.74
CA CYS A 29 11.30 3.26 -20.92
C CYS A 29 10.10 3.96 -21.61
N ILE A 30 9.13 4.44 -20.83
CA ILE A 30 7.96 5.16 -21.36
C ILE A 30 8.41 6.47 -22.05
N LEU A 31 9.32 7.24 -21.42
CA LEU A 31 9.84 8.48 -21.99
C LEU A 31 10.64 8.22 -23.29
N LYS A 32 11.23 7.04 -23.45
CA LYS A 32 11.88 6.55 -24.69
C LYS A 32 10.87 5.99 -25.71
N ARG A 33 9.57 6.10 -25.45
CA ARG A 33 8.48 5.60 -26.28
C ARG A 33 8.45 4.09 -26.48
N GLN A 34 8.93 3.33 -25.49
CA GLN A 34 8.88 1.87 -25.49
C GLN A 34 7.56 1.38 -24.86
N ASP A 35 7.06 0.26 -25.33
CA ASP A 35 5.95 -0.44 -24.68
C ASP A 35 6.43 -1.14 -23.41
N VAL A 36 5.60 -1.14 -22.37
CA VAL A 36 5.99 -1.65 -21.05
C VAL A 36 4.89 -2.48 -20.43
N VAL A 37 5.24 -3.61 -19.83
CA VAL A 37 4.35 -4.39 -18.97
C VAL A 37 4.85 -4.30 -17.53
N VAL A 38 3.98 -3.88 -16.61
CA VAL A 38 4.32 -3.65 -15.20
C VAL A 38 3.50 -4.54 -14.30
N LEU A 39 4.15 -5.42 -13.59
CA LEU A 39 3.57 -6.21 -12.50
C LEU A 39 4.05 -5.63 -11.17
N MET A 40 3.17 -4.97 -10.47
CA MET A 40 3.44 -4.39 -9.16
C MET A 40 2.26 -4.63 -8.21
N PRO A 41 2.50 -4.95 -6.93
CA PRO A 41 1.45 -5.15 -5.95
C PRO A 41 0.58 -3.90 -5.79
N THR A 42 -0.64 -4.06 -5.29
CA THR A 42 -1.47 -2.94 -4.87
C THR A 42 -0.74 -2.11 -3.81
N GLY A 43 -0.74 -0.78 -3.95
CA GLY A 43 0.07 0.12 -3.10
C GLY A 43 1.56 0.22 -3.50
N GLY A 44 2.01 -0.51 -4.53
CA GLY A 44 3.38 -0.41 -5.08
C GLY A 44 3.67 0.90 -5.83
N GLY A 45 2.65 1.71 -6.10
CA GLY A 45 2.79 2.98 -6.82
C GLY A 45 2.70 2.85 -8.34
N LYS A 46 1.89 1.89 -8.84
CA LYS A 46 1.64 1.69 -10.28
C LYS A 46 1.20 2.98 -10.98
N SER A 47 0.30 3.75 -10.38
CA SER A 47 -0.25 4.96 -10.99
C SER A 47 0.83 6.01 -11.29
N VAL A 48 1.83 6.16 -10.41
CA VAL A 48 2.96 7.09 -10.61
C VAL A 48 3.75 6.75 -11.88
N CYS A 49 3.82 5.46 -12.24
CA CYS A 49 4.56 5.01 -13.44
C CYS A 49 4.02 5.57 -14.76
N TYR A 50 2.73 5.94 -14.82
CA TYR A 50 2.15 6.59 -16.00
C TYR A 50 1.76 8.06 -15.74
N GLN A 51 1.45 8.43 -14.51
CA GLN A 51 1.07 9.81 -14.17
C GLN A 51 2.23 10.78 -14.33
N VAL A 52 3.43 10.41 -13.87
CA VAL A 52 4.63 11.25 -14.03
C VAL A 52 5.00 11.43 -15.50
N PRO A 53 5.11 10.37 -16.34
CA PRO A 53 5.29 10.56 -17.79
C PRO A 53 4.20 11.41 -18.44
N ALA A 54 2.95 11.25 -18.05
CA ALA A 54 1.83 12.04 -18.59
C ALA A 54 1.99 13.54 -18.36
N VAL A 55 2.54 13.95 -17.22
CA VAL A 55 2.80 15.36 -16.91
C VAL A 55 3.95 15.91 -17.75
N VAL A 56 5.03 15.13 -17.90
CA VAL A 56 6.25 15.54 -18.59
C VAL A 56 6.08 15.52 -20.11
N MET A 57 5.41 14.50 -20.64
CA MET A 57 5.25 14.32 -22.10
C MET A 57 4.26 15.36 -22.68
N PRO A 58 4.51 15.88 -23.91
CA PRO A 58 3.57 16.74 -24.60
C PRO A 58 2.38 15.92 -25.10
N GLY A 59 1.15 16.38 -24.85
CA GLY A 59 -0.08 15.74 -25.26
C GLY A 59 -0.83 15.08 -24.10
N LEU A 60 -1.82 14.26 -24.46
CA LEU A 60 -2.77 13.61 -23.55
C LEU A 60 -2.37 12.18 -23.27
N CYS A 61 -2.31 11.79 -22.00
CA CYS A 61 -2.28 10.39 -21.60
C CYS A 61 -3.70 9.85 -21.46
N VAL A 62 -4.03 8.78 -22.18
CA VAL A 62 -5.32 8.10 -22.10
C VAL A 62 -5.17 6.86 -21.20
N VAL A 63 -5.87 6.85 -20.07
CA VAL A 63 -5.85 5.77 -19.09
C VAL A 63 -7.11 4.92 -19.23
N ILE A 64 -6.96 3.67 -19.61
CA ILE A 64 -8.05 2.71 -19.72
C ILE A 64 -8.20 2.01 -18.38
N SER A 65 -9.35 2.19 -17.74
CA SER A 65 -9.65 1.56 -16.45
C SER A 65 -11.03 0.90 -16.46
N PRO A 66 -11.19 -0.29 -15.84
CA PRO A 66 -12.46 -1.00 -15.88
C PRO A 66 -13.49 -0.50 -14.86
N LEU A 67 -13.15 0.48 -14.03
CA LEU A 67 -13.87 0.81 -12.80
C LEU A 67 -14.17 2.31 -12.69
N ILE A 68 -15.44 2.67 -12.85
CA ILE A 68 -15.93 4.06 -12.84
C ILE A 68 -15.57 4.77 -11.53
N ALA A 69 -15.76 4.10 -10.39
CA ALA A 69 -15.44 4.69 -9.07
C ALA A 69 -13.95 5.00 -8.92
N LEU A 70 -13.08 4.09 -9.37
CA LEU A 70 -11.63 4.31 -9.34
C LEU A 70 -11.19 5.48 -10.20
N MET A 71 -11.81 5.66 -11.38
CA MET A 71 -11.52 6.81 -12.25
C MET A 71 -11.78 8.13 -11.53
N LYS A 72 -12.92 8.24 -10.85
CA LYS A 72 -13.28 9.43 -10.09
C LYS A 72 -12.26 9.73 -8.99
N ASP A 73 -11.94 8.74 -8.15
CA ASP A 73 -10.98 8.89 -7.05
C ASP A 73 -9.59 9.30 -7.56
N GLN A 74 -9.12 8.71 -8.68
CA GLN A 74 -7.83 9.05 -9.30
C GLN A 74 -7.83 10.46 -9.87
N VAL A 75 -8.91 10.89 -10.52
CA VAL A 75 -9.03 12.24 -11.09
C VAL A 75 -9.07 13.29 -9.97
N GLU A 76 -9.84 13.06 -8.91
CA GLU A 76 -9.88 13.95 -7.74
C GLU A 76 -8.49 14.10 -7.11
N ALA A 77 -7.77 13.00 -6.91
CA ALA A 77 -6.41 13.03 -6.38
C ALA A 77 -5.42 13.79 -7.28
N LEU A 78 -5.56 13.68 -8.60
CA LEU A 78 -4.71 14.41 -9.56
C LEU A 78 -5.01 15.91 -9.53
N LEU A 79 -6.27 16.30 -9.50
CA LEU A 79 -6.69 17.71 -9.41
C LEU A 79 -6.18 18.36 -8.11
N GLU A 80 -6.24 17.64 -6.99
CA GLU A 80 -5.69 18.10 -5.72
C GLU A 80 -4.15 18.25 -5.75
N ASN A 81 -3.48 17.43 -6.55
CA ASN A 81 -2.05 17.57 -6.81
C ASN A 81 -1.74 18.69 -7.84
N GLY A 82 -2.75 19.36 -8.42
CA GLY A 82 -2.59 20.40 -9.43
C GLY A 82 -2.35 19.87 -10.85
N ILE A 83 -2.70 18.61 -11.13
CA ILE A 83 -2.60 18.00 -12.45
C ILE A 83 -3.99 17.95 -13.09
N ASN A 84 -4.15 18.60 -14.22
CA ASN A 84 -5.42 18.62 -14.95
C ASN A 84 -5.75 17.25 -15.51
N ALA A 85 -6.80 16.64 -14.97
CA ALA A 85 -7.29 15.32 -15.35
C ALA A 85 -8.83 15.32 -15.42
N ALA A 86 -9.39 14.43 -16.23
CA ALA A 86 -10.83 14.19 -16.33
C ALA A 86 -11.10 12.71 -16.57
N PHE A 87 -12.38 12.31 -16.47
CA PHE A 87 -12.82 10.98 -16.87
C PHE A 87 -14.00 11.04 -17.84
N LEU A 88 -14.13 10.00 -18.66
CA LEU A 88 -15.26 9.78 -19.56
C LEU A 88 -15.80 8.35 -19.40
N ASN A 89 -17.03 8.24 -18.96
CA ASN A 89 -17.73 6.98 -18.80
C ASN A 89 -19.26 7.16 -18.98
N SER A 90 -20.03 6.10 -18.81
CA SER A 90 -21.49 6.10 -19.00
C SER A 90 -22.28 6.88 -17.95
N SER A 91 -21.65 7.36 -16.88
CA SER A 91 -22.34 8.12 -15.83
C SER A 91 -22.47 9.61 -16.12
N LEU A 92 -21.69 10.13 -17.07
CA LEU A 92 -21.69 11.55 -17.43
C LEU A 92 -22.82 11.89 -18.43
N SER A 93 -23.44 13.05 -18.25
CA SER A 93 -24.36 13.64 -19.20
C SER A 93 -23.65 14.00 -20.51
N ALA A 94 -24.41 14.15 -21.60
CA ALA A 94 -23.87 14.56 -22.90
C ALA A 94 -23.15 15.92 -22.85
N GLU A 95 -23.65 16.85 -22.04
CA GLU A 95 -23.03 18.16 -21.84
C GLU A 95 -21.68 18.06 -21.14
N GLU A 96 -21.57 17.24 -20.09
CA GLU A 96 -20.31 17.00 -19.38
C GLU A 96 -19.30 16.31 -20.28
N GLN A 97 -19.71 15.30 -21.06
CA GLN A 97 -18.85 14.64 -22.03
C GLN A 97 -18.30 15.64 -23.05
N TYR A 98 -19.15 16.52 -23.60
CA TYR A 98 -18.74 17.55 -24.54
C TYR A 98 -17.74 18.53 -23.96
N LYS A 99 -17.92 18.95 -22.68
CA LYS A 99 -16.96 19.82 -21.98
C LYS A 99 -15.58 19.16 -21.85
N VAL A 100 -15.55 17.87 -21.49
CA VAL A 100 -14.29 17.10 -21.36
C VAL A 100 -13.63 16.93 -22.74
N GLU A 101 -14.37 16.57 -23.78
CA GLU A 101 -13.84 16.42 -25.14
C GLU A 101 -13.24 17.74 -25.67
N ASN A 102 -13.89 18.88 -25.42
CA ASN A 102 -13.34 20.19 -25.78
C ASN A 102 -12.07 20.54 -25.00
N ALA A 103 -12.01 20.22 -23.70
CA ALA A 103 -10.81 20.41 -22.91
C ALA A 103 -9.62 19.58 -23.42
N CYS A 104 -9.88 18.35 -23.91
CA CYS A 104 -8.86 17.53 -24.57
C CYS A 104 -8.36 18.17 -25.87
N LEU A 105 -9.29 18.67 -26.73
CA LEU A 105 -8.93 19.31 -27.99
C LEU A 105 -8.14 20.60 -27.78
N ALA A 106 -8.45 21.35 -26.73
CA ALA A 106 -7.74 22.58 -26.33
C ALA A 106 -6.36 22.30 -25.70
N GLY A 107 -5.99 21.02 -25.44
CA GLY A 107 -4.74 20.66 -24.77
C GLY A 107 -4.69 20.99 -23.29
N ASN A 108 -5.82 21.27 -22.65
CA ASN A 108 -5.92 21.67 -21.24
C ASN A 108 -5.81 20.48 -20.26
N LEU A 109 -5.92 19.24 -20.75
CA LEU A 109 -5.84 18.03 -19.93
C LEU A 109 -4.52 17.29 -20.15
N LYS A 110 -3.95 16.75 -19.07
CA LYS A 110 -2.78 15.86 -19.10
C LYS A 110 -3.18 14.39 -19.06
N LEU A 111 -4.25 14.05 -18.34
CA LEU A 111 -4.76 12.67 -18.26
C LEU A 111 -6.25 12.63 -18.51
N LEU A 112 -6.66 11.61 -19.28
CA LEU A 112 -8.06 11.28 -19.51
C LEU A 112 -8.29 9.81 -19.14
N TYR A 113 -9.09 9.58 -18.12
CA TYR A 113 -9.53 8.24 -17.75
C TYR A 113 -10.77 7.85 -18.55
N VAL A 114 -10.78 6.66 -19.11
CA VAL A 114 -11.88 6.19 -19.96
C VAL A 114 -12.18 4.72 -19.72
N SER A 115 -13.48 4.35 -19.74
CA SER A 115 -13.85 2.94 -19.69
C SER A 115 -13.60 2.26 -21.04
N PRO A 116 -13.31 0.94 -21.04
CA PRO A 116 -13.05 0.21 -22.28
C PRO A 116 -14.22 0.29 -23.26
N GLU A 117 -15.47 0.27 -22.77
CA GLU A 117 -16.68 0.37 -23.59
C GLU A 117 -16.79 1.74 -24.30
N LYS A 118 -16.51 2.83 -23.57
CA LYS A 118 -16.49 4.19 -24.16
C LYS A 118 -15.36 4.33 -25.16
N LEU A 119 -14.17 3.81 -24.83
CA LEU A 119 -12.99 3.86 -25.69
C LEU A 119 -13.25 3.18 -27.06
N LEU A 120 -13.90 2.01 -27.03
CA LEU A 120 -14.16 1.21 -28.24
C LEU A 120 -15.29 1.75 -29.10
N SER A 121 -16.00 2.77 -28.66
CA SER A 121 -17.03 3.40 -29.51
C SER A 121 -16.42 4.08 -30.74
N ALA A 122 -17.04 3.91 -31.90
CA ALA A 122 -16.52 4.44 -33.16
C ALA A 122 -16.34 5.97 -33.14
N GLY A 123 -17.23 6.70 -32.50
CA GLY A 123 -17.14 8.16 -32.34
C GLY A 123 -15.91 8.58 -31.49
N PHE A 124 -15.63 7.85 -30.44
CA PHE A 124 -14.53 8.20 -29.56
C PHE A 124 -13.14 7.89 -30.15
N LEU A 125 -12.98 6.79 -30.87
CA LEU A 125 -11.75 6.51 -31.62
C LEU A 125 -11.47 7.58 -32.70
N SER A 126 -12.49 8.06 -33.36
CA SER A 126 -12.38 9.16 -34.35
C SER A 126 -12.02 10.48 -33.66
N PHE A 127 -12.56 10.74 -32.48
CA PHE A 127 -12.19 11.88 -31.64
C PHE A 127 -10.72 11.83 -31.23
N LEU A 128 -10.21 10.68 -30.73
CA LEU A 128 -8.82 10.51 -30.33
C LEU A 128 -7.81 10.79 -31.46
N LYS A 129 -8.17 10.55 -32.73
CA LYS A 129 -7.30 10.89 -33.87
C LYS A 129 -7.07 12.39 -34.04
N ARG A 130 -7.94 13.22 -33.47
CA ARG A 130 -7.85 14.68 -33.51
C ARG A 130 -7.05 15.25 -32.31
N VAL A 131 -6.70 14.41 -31.34
CA VAL A 131 -5.97 14.78 -30.14
C VAL A 131 -4.55 14.22 -30.21
N GLN A 132 -3.56 14.98 -29.75
CA GLN A 132 -2.21 14.49 -29.62
C GLN A 132 -2.12 13.55 -28.41
N VAL A 133 -2.24 12.23 -28.66
CA VAL A 133 -2.10 11.22 -27.61
C VAL A 133 -0.62 10.91 -27.38
N SER A 134 -0.14 11.12 -26.16
CA SER A 134 1.27 10.91 -25.76
C SER A 134 1.53 9.49 -25.25
N LEU A 135 0.55 8.88 -24.56
CA LEU A 135 0.68 7.60 -23.88
C LEU A 135 -0.68 6.92 -23.74
N PHE A 136 -0.73 5.60 -23.90
CA PHE A 136 -1.84 4.77 -23.42
C PHE A 136 -1.43 4.02 -22.17
N ALA A 137 -2.22 4.10 -21.11
CA ALA A 137 -2.05 3.32 -19.89
C ALA A 137 -3.23 2.37 -19.73
N VAL A 138 -2.98 1.05 -19.76
CA VAL A 138 -4.00 0.02 -19.55
C VAL A 138 -3.89 -0.45 -18.11
N ASP A 139 -4.79 0.04 -17.26
CA ASP A 139 -4.86 -0.37 -15.86
C ASP A 139 -5.64 -1.69 -15.72
N GLU A 140 -5.34 -2.44 -14.67
CA GLU A 140 -5.87 -3.80 -14.42
C GLU A 140 -5.78 -4.70 -15.67
N ALA A 141 -4.62 -4.67 -16.34
CA ALA A 141 -4.40 -5.36 -17.61
C ALA A 141 -4.64 -6.89 -17.54
N HIS A 142 -4.68 -7.49 -16.34
CA HIS A 142 -5.06 -8.90 -16.16
C HIS A 142 -6.49 -9.21 -16.62
N CYS A 143 -7.36 -8.20 -16.74
CA CYS A 143 -8.71 -8.36 -17.27
C CYS A 143 -8.75 -8.85 -18.74
N ILE A 144 -7.62 -8.81 -19.45
CA ILE A 144 -7.51 -9.28 -20.83
C ILE A 144 -7.49 -10.81 -20.95
N SER A 145 -7.04 -11.50 -19.91
CA SER A 145 -6.82 -12.94 -19.93
C SER A 145 -8.03 -13.71 -19.42
N ALA A 146 -8.47 -14.70 -20.19
CA ALA A 146 -9.53 -15.64 -19.77
C ALA A 146 -9.11 -16.51 -18.59
N TRP A 147 -7.83 -16.63 -18.31
CA TRP A 147 -7.25 -17.32 -17.14
C TRP A 147 -7.19 -16.41 -15.91
N GLY A 148 -7.36 -15.09 -16.09
CA GLY A 148 -7.42 -14.11 -15.03
C GLY A 148 -8.65 -14.29 -14.13
N HIS A 149 -8.61 -13.67 -12.96
CA HIS A 149 -9.72 -13.75 -11.99
C HIS A 149 -10.88 -12.77 -12.27
N ASP A 150 -10.70 -11.82 -13.21
CA ASP A 150 -11.71 -10.81 -13.64
C ASP A 150 -11.61 -10.57 -15.15
N PHE A 151 -11.90 -11.60 -15.94
CA PHE A 151 -11.89 -11.50 -17.40
C PHE A 151 -12.98 -10.56 -17.91
N ARG A 152 -12.59 -9.65 -18.82
CA ARG A 152 -13.50 -8.70 -19.50
C ARG A 152 -13.29 -8.75 -21.01
N PRO A 153 -14.29 -9.18 -21.80
CA PRO A 153 -14.16 -9.31 -23.25
C PRO A 153 -13.72 -8.03 -23.96
N GLU A 154 -14.11 -6.86 -23.44
CA GLU A 154 -13.75 -5.56 -24.01
C GLU A 154 -12.24 -5.33 -24.01
N TYR A 155 -11.52 -5.86 -23.00
CA TYR A 155 -10.07 -5.72 -22.95
C TYR A 155 -9.34 -6.41 -24.10
N THR A 156 -9.88 -7.50 -24.65
CA THR A 156 -9.28 -8.20 -25.80
C THR A 156 -9.37 -7.37 -27.10
N GLN A 157 -10.26 -6.37 -27.14
CA GLN A 157 -10.44 -5.48 -28.28
C GLN A 157 -9.49 -4.28 -28.24
N LEU A 158 -8.79 -4.03 -27.13
CA LEU A 158 -7.86 -2.90 -26.97
C LEU A 158 -6.66 -2.94 -27.93
N LYS A 159 -6.40 -4.06 -28.59
CA LYS A 159 -5.45 -4.19 -29.69
C LYS A 159 -5.65 -3.13 -30.78
N ILE A 160 -6.87 -2.61 -30.96
CA ILE A 160 -7.19 -1.56 -31.93
C ILE A 160 -6.38 -0.29 -31.69
N LEU A 161 -5.97 -0.02 -30.44
CA LEU A 161 -5.15 1.14 -30.11
C LEU A 161 -3.78 1.06 -30.80
N LYS A 162 -3.12 -0.09 -30.72
CA LYS A 162 -1.83 -0.29 -31.41
C LYS A 162 -1.94 -0.34 -32.93
N GLN A 163 -3.09 -0.78 -33.43
CA GLN A 163 -3.37 -0.75 -34.88
C GLN A 163 -3.55 0.67 -35.40
N GLN A 164 -4.22 1.54 -34.64
CA GLN A 164 -4.53 2.92 -35.07
C GLN A 164 -3.50 3.96 -34.63
N PHE A 165 -2.82 3.73 -33.50
CA PHE A 165 -1.84 4.63 -32.88
C PHE A 165 -0.50 3.92 -32.69
N SER A 166 0.05 3.39 -33.77
CA SER A 166 1.21 2.50 -33.77
C SER A 166 2.49 3.09 -33.16
N GLN A 167 2.63 4.42 -33.13
CA GLN A 167 3.80 5.14 -32.61
C GLN A 167 3.62 5.62 -31.15
N THR A 168 2.40 5.51 -30.61
CA THR A 168 2.14 5.88 -29.22
C THR A 168 2.53 4.73 -28.30
N PRO A 169 3.39 4.96 -27.30
CA PRO A 169 3.77 3.93 -26.33
C PRO A 169 2.56 3.49 -25.51
N MET A 170 2.59 2.23 -25.07
CA MET A 170 1.58 1.66 -24.22
C MET A 170 2.19 1.06 -22.98
N VAL A 171 1.65 1.37 -21.81
CA VAL A 171 1.99 0.73 -20.55
C VAL A 171 0.82 -0.09 -20.03
N ALA A 172 1.01 -1.38 -19.86
CA ALA A 172 0.03 -2.29 -19.28
C ALA A 172 0.40 -2.58 -17.82
N LEU A 173 -0.52 -2.30 -16.89
CA LEU A 173 -0.25 -2.39 -15.45
C LEU A 173 -1.22 -3.36 -14.79
N THR A 174 -0.70 -4.20 -13.89
CA THR A 174 -1.54 -5.09 -13.08
C THR A 174 -0.87 -5.38 -11.73
N ALA A 175 -1.69 -5.76 -10.74
CA ALA A 175 -1.21 -6.20 -9.44
C ALA A 175 -0.89 -7.69 -9.41
N THR A 176 -1.51 -8.49 -10.25
CA THR A 176 -1.43 -9.95 -10.27
C THR A 176 -1.48 -10.46 -11.70
N ALA A 177 -0.47 -11.22 -12.10
CA ALA A 177 -0.48 -11.97 -13.33
C ALA A 177 0.49 -13.15 -13.23
N ASP A 178 -0.01 -14.35 -13.45
CA ASP A 178 0.83 -15.52 -13.67
C ASP A 178 1.51 -15.46 -15.06
N LYS A 179 2.39 -16.41 -15.36
CA LYS A 179 3.12 -16.42 -16.63
C LYS A 179 2.21 -16.50 -17.86
N LEU A 180 1.06 -17.17 -17.77
CA LEU A 180 0.10 -17.26 -18.86
C LEU A 180 -0.59 -15.92 -19.09
N THR A 181 -1.06 -15.28 -18.03
CA THR A 181 -1.66 -13.95 -18.09
C THR A 181 -0.67 -12.90 -18.60
N GLN A 182 0.60 -12.97 -18.22
CA GLN A 182 1.66 -12.09 -18.74
C GLN A 182 1.81 -12.23 -20.26
N LYS A 183 1.79 -13.45 -20.77
CA LYS A 183 1.86 -13.73 -22.21
C LYS A 183 0.61 -13.20 -22.94
N ASP A 184 -0.58 -13.46 -22.40
CA ASP A 184 -1.83 -12.96 -22.93
C ASP A 184 -1.84 -11.43 -23.03
N ILE A 185 -1.38 -10.72 -22.00
CA ILE A 185 -1.27 -9.24 -22.02
C ILE A 185 -0.44 -8.77 -23.21
N GLN A 186 0.73 -9.37 -23.43
CA GLN A 186 1.64 -8.97 -24.51
C GLN A 186 1.03 -9.23 -25.90
N GLU A 187 0.48 -10.43 -26.10
CA GLU A 187 -0.05 -10.88 -27.39
C GLU A 187 -1.35 -10.14 -27.76
N GLN A 188 -2.29 -10.04 -26.82
CA GLN A 188 -3.60 -9.46 -27.08
C GLN A 188 -3.62 -7.95 -27.16
N LEU A 189 -2.67 -7.24 -26.51
CA LEU A 189 -2.49 -5.80 -26.67
C LEU A 189 -1.61 -5.43 -27.88
N TYR A 190 -1.04 -6.41 -28.61
CA TYR A 190 -0.09 -6.19 -29.71
C TYR A 190 1.08 -5.30 -29.32
N LEU A 191 1.63 -5.51 -28.10
CA LEU A 191 2.79 -4.76 -27.63
C LEU A 191 4.04 -5.10 -28.46
N ARG A 192 4.85 -4.08 -28.79
CA ARG A 192 6.06 -4.22 -29.61
C ARG A 192 7.29 -4.32 -28.71
N ASP A 193 7.86 -5.50 -28.65
CA ASP A 193 9.06 -5.79 -27.85
C ASP A 193 9.01 -5.12 -26.46
N PRO A 194 7.96 -5.43 -25.66
CA PRO A 194 7.70 -4.70 -24.42
C PRO A 194 8.77 -5.03 -23.38
N GLN A 195 9.19 -4.01 -22.63
CA GLN A 195 10.00 -4.23 -21.43
C GLN A 195 9.09 -4.70 -20.30
N ILE A 196 9.46 -5.83 -19.66
CA ILE A 196 8.65 -6.42 -18.59
C ILE A 196 9.33 -6.12 -17.25
N PHE A 197 8.58 -5.48 -16.36
CA PHE A 197 8.99 -5.17 -14.99
C PHE A 197 8.12 -5.91 -13.98
N ILE A 198 8.75 -6.76 -13.19
CA ILE A 198 8.07 -7.52 -12.13
C ILE A 198 8.66 -7.06 -10.80
N SER A 199 7.86 -6.32 -10.03
CA SER A 199 8.23 -5.93 -8.67
C SER A 199 7.97 -7.07 -7.70
N SER A 200 8.68 -7.06 -6.57
CA SER A 200 8.38 -7.99 -5.48
C SER A 200 6.91 -7.88 -5.04
N PHE A 201 6.29 -9.03 -4.82
CA PHE A 201 4.96 -9.15 -4.25
C PHE A 201 4.97 -9.00 -2.72
N ASP A 202 6.13 -8.77 -2.11
CA ASP A 202 6.22 -8.60 -0.66
C ASP A 202 5.59 -7.29 -0.18
N ARG A 203 4.76 -7.41 0.84
CA ARG A 203 4.12 -6.31 1.56
C ARG A 203 4.50 -6.39 3.04
N PRO A 204 5.76 -6.01 3.40
CA PRO A 204 6.29 -6.19 4.76
C PRO A 204 5.51 -5.43 5.82
N ASN A 205 4.80 -4.38 5.45
CA ASN A 205 3.96 -3.59 6.34
C ASN A 205 2.64 -4.28 6.74
N ILE A 206 2.22 -5.37 6.07
CA ILE A 206 0.99 -6.10 6.40
C ILE A 206 1.34 -7.30 7.29
N ASN A 207 0.81 -7.35 8.49
CA ASN A 207 0.89 -8.51 9.37
C ASN A 207 -0.16 -9.55 8.98
N LEU A 208 0.25 -10.79 8.76
CA LEU A 208 -0.63 -11.88 8.31
C LEU A 208 -0.99 -12.79 9.46
N MET A 209 -2.29 -12.98 9.70
CA MET A 209 -2.81 -13.80 10.80
C MET A 209 -3.92 -14.71 10.32
N VAL A 210 -3.91 -15.97 10.76
CA VAL A 210 -5.02 -16.90 10.59
C VAL A 210 -5.50 -17.36 11.97
N LYS A 211 -6.82 -17.31 12.20
CA LYS A 211 -7.44 -17.75 13.45
C LYS A 211 -8.53 -18.80 13.17
N PRO A 212 -8.78 -19.74 14.10
CA PRO A 212 -9.88 -20.68 13.99
C PRO A 212 -11.24 -19.96 13.85
N GLY A 213 -12.09 -20.50 12.95
CA GLY A 213 -13.41 -19.95 12.62
C GLY A 213 -14.49 -20.15 13.69
N ARG A 214 -14.13 -20.49 14.93
CA ARG A 214 -15.03 -20.56 16.07
C ARG A 214 -15.08 -19.18 16.74
N ASP A 215 -16.27 -18.76 17.18
CA ASP A 215 -16.47 -17.51 17.93
C ASP A 215 -15.91 -16.24 17.23
N ARG A 216 -16.15 -16.17 15.92
CA ARG A 216 -15.59 -15.11 15.06
C ARG A 216 -15.96 -13.71 15.52
N PHE A 217 -17.23 -13.49 15.94
CA PHE A 217 -17.70 -12.18 16.28
C PHE A 217 -16.99 -11.60 17.52
N ASN A 218 -16.85 -12.36 18.60
CA ASN A 218 -16.13 -11.91 19.79
C ASN A 218 -14.65 -11.63 19.48
N LYS A 219 -14.00 -12.49 18.66
CA LYS A 219 -12.62 -12.25 18.22
C LYS A 219 -12.48 -11.00 17.34
N ILE A 220 -13.52 -10.65 16.56
CA ILE A 220 -13.57 -9.40 15.79
C ILE A 220 -13.69 -8.22 16.73
N THR A 221 -14.58 -8.24 17.70
CA THR A 221 -14.73 -7.13 18.65
C THR A 221 -13.46 -6.92 19.48
N GLU A 222 -12.83 -7.96 20.00
CA GLU A 222 -11.52 -7.87 20.65
C GLU A 222 -10.43 -7.28 19.75
N PHE A 223 -10.46 -7.62 18.44
CA PHE A 223 -9.55 -7.04 17.47
C PHE A 223 -9.83 -5.56 17.24
N LEU A 224 -11.09 -5.17 17.10
CA LEU A 224 -11.52 -3.80 16.88
C LEU A 224 -11.22 -2.89 18.08
N ASP A 225 -11.33 -3.40 19.29
CA ASP A 225 -10.96 -2.68 20.53
C ASP A 225 -9.46 -2.29 20.53
N LYS A 226 -8.59 -3.13 19.92
CA LYS A 226 -7.18 -2.83 19.74
C LYS A 226 -6.92 -1.85 18.59
N HIS A 227 -7.83 -1.76 17.61
CA HIS A 227 -7.76 -0.95 16.41
C HIS A 227 -8.79 0.20 16.45
N HIS A 228 -8.99 0.77 17.62
CA HIS A 228 -10.00 1.80 17.84
C HIS A 228 -9.86 2.96 16.83
N LYS A 229 -10.97 3.35 16.21
CA LYS A 229 -11.07 4.40 15.18
C LYS A 229 -10.27 4.17 13.88
N GLN A 230 -9.70 3.01 13.68
CA GLN A 230 -8.98 2.70 12.45
C GLN A 230 -9.93 2.15 11.38
N PRO A 231 -9.89 2.65 10.13
CA PRO A 231 -10.75 2.14 9.07
C PRO A 231 -10.30 0.76 8.60
N GLY A 232 -11.27 -0.09 8.30
CA GLY A 232 -11.00 -1.42 7.79
C GLY A 232 -12.20 -2.08 7.12
N ILE A 233 -11.94 -3.26 6.52
CA ILE A 233 -12.89 -4.00 5.71
C ILE A 233 -13.06 -5.42 6.27
N ILE A 234 -14.31 -5.88 6.37
CA ILE A 234 -14.65 -7.27 6.72
C ILE A 234 -15.27 -7.94 5.50
N TYR A 235 -14.56 -8.88 4.89
CA TYR A 235 -15.06 -9.66 3.76
C TYR A 235 -15.87 -10.86 4.22
N CYS A 236 -17.08 -10.99 3.67
CA CYS A 236 -18.03 -12.05 3.94
C CYS A 236 -18.41 -12.79 2.64
N LEU A 237 -18.70 -14.08 2.75
CA LEU A 237 -19.07 -14.91 1.61
C LEU A 237 -20.44 -14.55 1.03
N SER A 238 -21.41 -14.21 1.86
CA SER A 238 -22.81 -14.00 1.46
C SER A 238 -23.35 -12.61 1.77
N ARG A 239 -24.32 -12.14 0.98
CA ARG A 239 -25.02 -10.86 1.18
C ARG A 239 -25.66 -10.80 2.58
N LYS A 240 -26.43 -11.82 2.97
CA LYS A 240 -27.05 -11.91 4.30
C LYS A 240 -26.02 -11.90 5.43
N GLY A 241 -24.90 -12.58 5.26
CA GLY A 241 -23.81 -12.56 6.24
C GLY A 241 -23.21 -11.16 6.42
N THR A 242 -23.04 -10.45 5.31
CA THR A 242 -22.54 -9.07 5.28
C THR A 242 -23.44 -8.12 6.09
N GLU A 243 -24.76 -8.17 5.83
CA GLU A 243 -25.75 -7.36 6.54
C GLU A 243 -25.81 -7.71 8.04
N ALA A 244 -25.85 -9.02 8.36
CA ALA A 244 -25.94 -9.49 9.74
C ALA A 244 -24.73 -9.06 10.59
N ILE A 245 -23.51 -9.08 10.02
CA ILE A 245 -22.30 -8.66 10.74
C ILE A 245 -22.28 -7.15 10.91
N ALA A 246 -22.63 -6.38 9.87
CA ALA A 246 -22.73 -4.93 9.97
C ALA A 246 -23.70 -4.49 11.05
N ASP A 247 -24.88 -5.13 11.12
CA ASP A 247 -25.89 -4.81 12.14
C ASP A 247 -25.44 -5.20 13.56
N LYS A 248 -24.78 -6.34 13.73
CA LYS A 248 -24.21 -6.72 15.03
C LYS A 248 -23.15 -5.71 15.49
N LEU A 249 -22.27 -5.25 14.60
CA LEU A 249 -21.25 -4.25 14.90
C LEU A 249 -21.88 -2.90 15.28
N LYS A 250 -22.92 -2.45 14.57
CA LYS A 250 -23.68 -1.24 14.93
C LYS A 250 -24.26 -1.33 16.33
N ARG A 251 -24.92 -2.47 16.67
CA ARG A 251 -25.46 -2.71 18.01
C ARG A 251 -24.39 -2.74 19.11
N SER A 252 -23.15 -3.10 18.76
CA SER A 252 -22.00 -3.05 19.66
C SER A 252 -21.30 -1.68 19.69
N GLY A 253 -21.89 -0.62 19.09
CA GLY A 253 -21.39 0.75 19.13
C GLY A 253 -20.35 1.11 18.06
N PHE A 254 -20.05 0.23 17.11
CA PHE A 254 -19.13 0.52 16.04
C PHE A 254 -19.81 1.23 14.86
N LYS A 255 -19.13 2.21 14.25
CA LYS A 255 -19.58 2.84 13.00
C LYS A 255 -19.31 1.92 11.81
N ALA A 256 -20.28 1.08 11.48
CA ALA A 256 -20.18 0.08 10.42
C ALA A 256 -21.26 0.26 9.34
N THR A 257 -20.98 -0.13 8.11
CA THR A 257 -21.95 -0.23 7.02
C THR A 257 -21.78 -1.54 6.26
N CYS A 258 -22.76 -1.91 5.42
CA CYS A 258 -22.65 -3.07 4.54
C CYS A 258 -22.51 -2.63 3.07
N TYR A 259 -21.89 -3.49 2.25
CA TYR A 259 -21.76 -3.29 0.79
C TYR A 259 -21.80 -4.63 0.04
N HIS A 260 -22.74 -4.79 -0.87
CA HIS A 260 -22.83 -5.97 -1.75
C HIS A 260 -23.63 -5.66 -3.01
N ALA A 261 -23.50 -6.49 -4.04
CA ALA A 261 -24.12 -6.30 -5.34
C ALA A 261 -25.68 -6.29 -5.33
N GLY A 262 -26.31 -6.81 -4.26
CA GLY A 262 -27.77 -6.78 -4.10
C GLY A 262 -28.33 -5.43 -3.64
N MET A 263 -27.51 -4.47 -3.24
CA MET A 263 -27.91 -3.11 -2.89
C MET A 263 -28.18 -2.28 -4.15
N ASN A 264 -29.10 -1.31 -4.07
CA ASN A 264 -29.31 -0.37 -5.17
C ASN A 264 -28.09 0.58 -5.35
N ALA A 265 -28.03 1.27 -6.50
CA ALA A 265 -26.90 2.12 -6.85
C ALA A 265 -26.66 3.26 -5.84
N GLN A 266 -27.73 3.91 -5.35
CA GLN A 266 -27.62 4.98 -4.37
C GLN A 266 -27.08 4.50 -3.01
N GLN A 267 -27.57 3.36 -2.52
CA GLN A 267 -27.09 2.76 -1.29
C GLN A 267 -25.60 2.38 -1.38
N ARG A 268 -25.17 1.81 -2.51
CA ARG A 268 -23.78 1.47 -2.75
C ARG A 268 -22.89 2.71 -2.80
N ALA A 269 -23.31 3.74 -3.54
CA ALA A 269 -22.59 5.00 -3.62
C ALA A 269 -22.43 5.65 -2.25
N LYS A 270 -23.52 5.72 -1.46
CA LYS A 270 -23.50 6.27 -0.11
C LYS A 270 -22.58 5.49 0.83
N ALA A 271 -22.68 4.16 0.87
CA ALA A 271 -21.83 3.34 1.74
C ALA A 271 -20.35 3.48 1.40
N GLN A 272 -20.01 3.62 0.10
CA GLN A 272 -18.65 3.88 -0.35
C GLN A 272 -18.20 5.29 0.04
N GLU A 273 -19.00 6.31 -0.19
CA GLU A 273 -18.70 7.70 0.16
C GLU A 273 -18.48 7.88 1.66
N ASP A 274 -19.40 7.36 2.50
CA ASP A 274 -19.29 7.41 3.96
C ASP A 274 -17.98 6.76 4.44
N PHE A 275 -17.54 5.67 3.80
CA PHE A 275 -16.27 5.03 4.12
C PHE A 275 -15.06 5.83 3.64
N LEU A 276 -15.09 6.36 2.42
CA LEU A 276 -14.01 7.17 1.87
C LEU A 276 -13.78 8.44 2.69
N LYS A 277 -14.87 9.07 3.17
CA LYS A 277 -14.85 10.30 3.99
C LYS A 277 -14.55 10.07 5.48
N ASP A 278 -14.32 8.82 5.92
CA ASP A 278 -14.13 8.44 7.34
C ASP A 278 -15.36 8.66 8.24
N ASP A 279 -16.55 8.83 7.68
CA ASP A 279 -17.81 8.93 8.43
C ASP A 279 -18.20 7.57 9.02
N VAL A 280 -17.89 6.50 8.27
CA VAL A 280 -17.96 5.11 8.67
C VAL A 280 -16.56 4.50 8.66
N GLN A 281 -16.23 3.77 9.71
CA GLN A 281 -14.90 3.16 9.89
C GLN A 281 -14.83 1.73 9.36
N ILE A 282 -15.95 1.00 9.38
CA ILE A 282 -15.99 -0.43 9.07
C ILE A 282 -16.94 -0.69 7.93
N VAL A 283 -16.44 -1.31 6.87
CA VAL A 283 -17.31 -1.84 5.80
C VAL A 283 -17.33 -3.36 5.87
N CYS A 284 -18.50 -3.93 6.10
CA CYS A 284 -18.75 -5.35 5.91
C CYS A 284 -19.16 -5.56 4.46
N ALA A 285 -18.45 -6.39 3.71
CA ALA A 285 -18.65 -6.47 2.26
C ALA A 285 -18.51 -7.89 1.71
N THR A 286 -19.16 -8.13 0.56
CA THR A 286 -18.76 -9.23 -0.33
C THR A 286 -17.58 -8.77 -1.21
N VAL A 287 -17.03 -9.69 -2.01
CA VAL A 287 -15.98 -9.37 -3.01
C VAL A 287 -16.38 -8.24 -3.97
N ALA A 288 -17.67 -7.89 -4.06
CA ALA A 288 -18.14 -6.74 -4.85
C ALA A 288 -17.61 -5.38 -4.35
N PHE A 289 -17.23 -5.28 -3.07
CA PHE A 289 -16.52 -4.13 -2.50
C PHE A 289 -15.02 -4.34 -2.67
N GLY A 290 -14.59 -4.38 -3.89
CA GLY A 290 -13.23 -4.76 -4.15
C GLY A 290 -12.58 -3.84 -5.15
N MET A 291 -12.83 -4.07 -6.40
CA MET A 291 -12.27 -3.25 -7.47
C MET A 291 -12.81 -1.82 -7.37
N GLY A 292 -11.92 -0.83 -7.43
CA GLY A 292 -12.30 0.59 -7.42
C GLY A 292 -12.21 1.33 -6.09
N ILE A 293 -11.69 0.72 -5.02
CA ILE A 293 -11.46 1.42 -3.76
C ILE A 293 -9.98 1.74 -3.62
N ASP A 294 -9.66 3.02 -3.66
CA ASP A 294 -8.28 3.53 -3.53
C ASP A 294 -8.04 4.27 -2.20
N LYS A 295 -8.78 3.92 -1.15
CA LYS A 295 -8.56 4.47 0.19
C LYS A 295 -7.21 4.00 0.74
N SER A 296 -6.25 4.92 0.85
CA SER A 296 -4.87 4.61 1.23
C SER A 296 -4.69 4.24 2.70
N ASN A 297 -5.58 4.73 3.57
CA ASN A 297 -5.48 4.61 5.02
C ASN A 297 -6.28 3.44 5.63
N VAL A 298 -6.64 2.41 4.87
CA VAL A 298 -7.20 1.17 5.42
C VAL A 298 -6.14 0.50 6.29
N ARG A 299 -6.44 0.28 7.56
CA ARG A 299 -5.48 -0.26 8.55
C ARG A 299 -5.58 -1.75 8.75
N TRP A 300 -6.73 -2.34 8.43
CA TRP A 300 -6.91 -3.77 8.57
C TRP A 300 -7.93 -4.33 7.59
N VAL A 301 -7.74 -5.59 7.24
CA VAL A 301 -8.67 -6.39 6.44
C VAL A 301 -8.94 -7.70 7.17
N ILE A 302 -10.21 -8.01 7.40
CA ILE A 302 -10.66 -9.26 8.01
C ILE A 302 -11.42 -10.09 6.98
N HIS A 303 -11.03 -11.35 6.80
CA HIS A 303 -11.81 -12.33 6.08
C HIS A 303 -12.64 -13.15 7.08
N TYR A 304 -13.93 -12.89 7.10
CA TYR A 304 -14.86 -13.65 7.96
C TYR A 304 -15.01 -15.09 7.50
N ASN A 305 -14.95 -15.34 6.20
CA ASN A 305 -14.94 -16.65 5.57
C ASN A 305 -13.68 -16.82 4.70
N LEU A 306 -13.34 -18.08 4.40
CA LEU A 306 -12.22 -18.38 3.52
C LEU A 306 -12.45 -17.81 2.10
N PRO A 307 -11.51 -17.07 1.50
CA PRO A 307 -11.56 -16.63 0.10
C PRO A 307 -11.50 -17.82 -0.88
N LYS A 308 -11.94 -17.59 -2.13
CA LYS A 308 -11.96 -18.63 -3.17
C LYS A 308 -10.57 -19.09 -3.60
N ASN A 309 -9.61 -18.16 -3.62
CA ASN A 309 -8.25 -18.41 -4.11
C ASN A 309 -7.26 -17.41 -3.47
N ILE A 310 -5.98 -17.70 -3.64
CA ILE A 310 -4.89 -16.87 -3.10
C ILE A 310 -4.79 -15.51 -3.80
N GLU A 311 -5.06 -15.44 -5.12
CA GLU A 311 -4.99 -14.18 -5.87
C GLU A 311 -6.01 -13.16 -5.35
N GLY A 312 -7.27 -13.58 -5.18
CA GLY A 312 -8.32 -12.75 -4.59
C GLY A 312 -7.96 -12.34 -3.16
N TYR A 313 -7.53 -13.29 -2.34
CA TYR A 313 -7.07 -13.02 -0.98
C TYR A 313 -5.94 -11.96 -0.97
N TYR A 314 -4.93 -12.13 -1.82
CA TYR A 314 -3.81 -11.20 -1.92
C TYR A 314 -4.25 -9.79 -2.34
N GLN A 315 -5.15 -9.67 -3.30
CA GLN A 315 -5.72 -8.38 -3.70
C GLN A 315 -6.53 -7.72 -2.58
N GLU A 316 -7.33 -8.51 -1.87
CA GLU A 316 -8.20 -8.02 -0.80
C GLU A 316 -7.38 -7.54 0.41
N ILE A 317 -6.38 -8.30 0.87
CA ILE A 317 -5.45 -7.84 1.92
C ILE A 317 -4.57 -6.69 1.46
N GLY A 318 -4.26 -6.61 0.16
CA GLY A 318 -3.48 -5.55 -0.47
C GLY A 318 -4.13 -4.16 -0.38
N ARG A 319 -5.41 -4.07 -0.01
CA ARG A 319 -6.10 -2.80 0.28
C ARG A 319 -5.62 -2.16 1.55
N ALA A 320 -5.14 -2.96 2.52
CA ALA A 320 -4.57 -2.43 3.76
C ALA A 320 -3.18 -1.83 3.53
N GLY A 321 -2.91 -0.72 4.18
CA GLY A 321 -1.59 -0.09 4.22
C GLY A 321 -1.02 0.30 2.85
N ARG A 322 -1.80 0.82 1.94
CA ARG A 322 -1.33 1.32 0.63
C ARG A 322 -0.33 2.46 0.77
N ASP A 323 -0.46 3.24 1.80
CA ASP A 323 0.45 4.33 2.18
C ASP A 323 1.76 3.85 2.84
N GLY A 324 1.95 2.54 3.00
CA GLY A 324 3.13 1.93 3.64
C GLY A 324 3.04 1.82 5.16
N ALA A 325 2.01 2.37 5.79
CA ALA A 325 1.81 2.26 7.23
C ALA A 325 1.49 0.81 7.66
N LYS A 326 1.85 0.46 8.90
CA LYS A 326 1.58 -0.87 9.48
C LYS A 326 0.09 -1.18 9.42
N SER A 327 -0.23 -2.40 9.01
CA SER A 327 -1.60 -2.86 8.81
C SER A 327 -1.72 -4.35 9.10
N ASP A 328 -2.94 -4.81 9.35
CA ASP A 328 -3.23 -6.19 9.74
C ASP A 328 -4.16 -6.88 8.74
N ALA A 329 -3.88 -8.13 8.44
CA ALA A 329 -4.75 -9.03 7.69
C ALA A 329 -5.09 -10.23 8.56
N LEU A 330 -6.38 -10.40 8.90
CA LEU A 330 -6.89 -11.48 9.71
C LEU A 330 -7.81 -12.38 8.88
N LEU A 331 -7.49 -13.64 8.77
CA LEU A 331 -8.31 -14.67 8.11
C LEU A 331 -8.90 -15.60 9.17
N PHE A 332 -10.22 -15.79 9.15
CA PHE A 332 -10.87 -16.88 9.88
C PHE A 332 -10.97 -18.11 9.01
N TYR A 333 -10.48 -19.22 9.52
CA TYR A 333 -10.49 -20.51 8.82
C TYR A 333 -11.40 -21.52 9.51
N SER A 334 -12.27 -22.14 8.73
CA SER A 334 -13.00 -23.36 9.13
C SER A 334 -13.16 -24.29 7.93
N TYR A 335 -13.09 -25.59 8.18
CA TYR A 335 -13.32 -26.59 7.13
C TYR A 335 -14.74 -26.53 6.55
N ALA A 336 -15.72 -26.08 7.34
CA ALA A 336 -17.09 -25.87 6.87
C ALA A 336 -17.17 -24.79 5.77
N ASP A 337 -16.33 -23.74 5.84
CA ASP A 337 -16.26 -22.73 4.77
C ASP A 337 -15.72 -23.35 3.47
N VAL A 338 -14.71 -24.23 3.56
CA VAL A 338 -14.16 -24.94 2.40
C VAL A 338 -15.23 -25.78 1.73
N MET A 339 -15.99 -26.59 2.51
CA MET A 339 -17.05 -27.43 1.99
C MET A 339 -18.17 -26.62 1.35
N SER A 340 -18.58 -25.52 1.98
CA SER A 340 -19.58 -24.61 1.40
C SER A 340 -19.12 -24.02 0.07
N MET A 341 -17.86 -23.64 -0.02
CA MET A 341 -17.27 -23.09 -1.24
C MET A 341 -17.16 -24.15 -2.34
N ARG A 342 -16.75 -25.39 -1.99
CA ARG A 342 -16.71 -26.50 -2.95
C ARG A 342 -18.08 -26.77 -3.54
N ASN A 343 -19.13 -26.84 -2.71
CA ASN A 343 -20.49 -27.06 -3.19
C ASN A 343 -20.95 -25.96 -4.16
N MET A 344 -20.66 -24.69 -3.83
CA MET A 344 -20.96 -23.56 -4.73
C MET A 344 -20.22 -23.63 -6.06
N LEU A 345 -18.99 -24.14 -6.08
CA LEU A 345 -18.19 -24.28 -7.30
C LEU A 345 -18.68 -25.44 -8.17
N MET A 346 -19.16 -26.54 -7.55
CA MET A 346 -19.69 -27.70 -8.27
C MET A 346 -21.01 -27.44 -9.00
N GLU A 347 -21.74 -26.37 -8.66
CA GLU A 347 -22.94 -25.93 -9.37
C GLU A 347 -22.64 -25.18 -10.68
N GLY A 348 -21.36 -24.94 -11.00
CA GLY A 348 -20.89 -24.20 -12.18
C GLY A 348 -20.56 -25.08 -13.40
N ASN A 349 -19.92 -24.47 -14.41
CA ASN A 349 -19.56 -25.13 -15.67
C ASN A 349 -18.31 -26.02 -15.50
N GLU A 350 -18.36 -27.30 -15.90
CA GLU A 350 -17.36 -28.37 -15.58
C GLU A 350 -15.88 -27.97 -15.79
N LYS A 351 -15.53 -27.38 -16.93
CA LYS A 351 -14.12 -27.02 -17.23
C LYS A 351 -13.53 -25.92 -16.35
N GLN A 352 -14.35 -24.98 -15.89
CA GLN A 352 -13.90 -23.93 -14.98
C GLN A 352 -13.90 -24.39 -13.52
N THR A 353 -14.79 -25.31 -13.18
CA THR A 353 -14.95 -25.85 -11.83
C THR A 353 -13.67 -26.53 -11.34
N GLU A 354 -13.04 -27.35 -12.17
CA GLU A 354 -11.84 -28.09 -11.81
C GLU A 354 -10.68 -27.16 -11.43
N LEU A 355 -10.40 -26.16 -12.25
CA LEU A 355 -9.36 -25.14 -11.95
C LEU A 355 -9.68 -24.37 -10.66
N GLN A 356 -10.94 -24.03 -10.46
CA GLN A 356 -11.36 -23.28 -9.27
C GLN A 356 -11.25 -24.10 -7.98
N LEU A 357 -11.52 -25.42 -8.05
CA LEU A 357 -11.33 -26.33 -6.93
C LEU A 357 -9.86 -26.42 -6.52
N VAL A 358 -8.95 -26.50 -7.49
CA VAL A 358 -7.50 -26.51 -7.21
C VAL A 358 -7.03 -25.21 -6.58
N LYS A 359 -7.51 -24.07 -7.08
CA LYS A 359 -7.21 -22.77 -6.47
C LYS A 359 -7.75 -22.66 -5.04
N LEU A 360 -8.93 -23.23 -4.76
CA LEU A 360 -9.49 -23.32 -3.42
C LEU A 360 -8.63 -24.21 -2.51
N ASP A 361 -8.15 -25.35 -3.01
CA ASP A 361 -7.25 -26.23 -2.26
C ASP A 361 -5.95 -25.54 -1.88
N ARG A 362 -5.39 -24.70 -2.76
CA ARG A 362 -4.23 -23.87 -2.45
C ARG A 362 -4.53 -22.84 -1.35
N MET A 363 -5.71 -22.25 -1.38
CA MET A 363 -6.13 -21.32 -0.32
C MET A 363 -6.33 -22.04 1.02
N GLN A 364 -6.87 -23.25 1.01
CA GLN A 364 -6.96 -24.11 2.19
C GLN A 364 -5.55 -24.42 2.75
N GLN A 365 -4.61 -24.83 1.88
CA GLN A 365 -3.22 -25.11 2.26
C GLN A 365 -2.56 -23.91 2.92
N TYR A 366 -2.78 -22.70 2.38
CA TYR A 366 -2.30 -21.46 2.99
C TYR A 366 -2.89 -21.25 4.39
N ALA A 367 -4.19 -21.47 4.56
CA ALA A 367 -4.87 -21.29 5.85
C ALA A 367 -4.41 -22.30 6.91
N GLU A 368 -4.12 -23.53 6.50
CA GLU A 368 -3.64 -24.62 7.37
C GLU A 368 -2.10 -24.64 7.54
N ALA A 369 -1.40 -23.71 6.90
CA ALA A 369 0.05 -23.71 6.89
C ALA A 369 0.68 -23.55 8.28
N THR A 370 1.81 -24.22 8.46
CA THR A 370 2.62 -24.21 9.69
C THR A 370 3.98 -23.55 9.51
N ILE A 371 4.26 -23.05 8.30
CA ILE A 371 5.45 -22.28 7.95
C ILE A 371 5.07 -20.82 7.70
N CYS A 372 6.07 -19.96 7.54
CA CYS A 372 5.87 -18.53 7.32
C CYS A 372 4.83 -18.26 6.23
N ARG A 373 3.72 -17.61 6.56
CA ARG A 373 2.61 -17.31 5.65
C ARG A 373 3.03 -16.47 4.46
N ARG A 374 3.92 -15.51 4.68
CA ARG A 374 4.44 -14.65 3.62
C ARG A 374 5.26 -15.43 2.60
N ARG A 375 6.07 -16.38 3.07
CA ARG A 375 6.83 -17.28 2.19
C ARG A 375 5.90 -18.03 1.24
N ILE A 376 4.76 -18.54 1.73
CA ILE A 376 3.78 -19.27 0.90
C ILE A 376 3.15 -18.34 -0.14
N LEU A 377 2.74 -17.12 0.26
CA LEU A 377 2.18 -16.14 -0.68
C LEU A 377 3.17 -15.78 -1.77
N LEU A 378 4.41 -15.47 -1.42
CA LEU A 378 5.44 -15.11 -2.38
C LEU A 378 5.79 -16.26 -3.31
N GLN A 379 5.91 -17.48 -2.77
CA GLN A 379 6.16 -18.67 -3.57
C GLN A 379 5.01 -18.96 -4.57
N TYR A 380 3.77 -18.70 -4.20
CA TYR A 380 2.62 -18.82 -5.10
C TYR A 380 2.78 -17.91 -6.34
N PHE A 381 3.35 -16.72 -6.18
CA PHE A 381 3.67 -15.78 -7.27
C PHE A 381 5.05 -16.00 -7.90
N GLY A 382 5.75 -17.09 -7.56
CA GLY A 382 7.04 -17.45 -8.12
C GLY A 382 8.24 -16.72 -7.50
N GLU A 383 8.05 -16.06 -6.36
CA GLU A 383 9.11 -15.36 -5.63
C GLU A 383 9.59 -16.17 -4.44
N THR A 384 10.90 -16.24 -4.22
CA THR A 384 11.52 -16.98 -3.13
C THR A 384 12.02 -16.06 -2.02
N MET A 385 11.81 -16.45 -0.76
CA MET A 385 12.37 -15.76 0.41
C MET A 385 13.50 -16.58 1.03
N SER A 386 14.62 -15.93 1.33
CA SER A 386 15.77 -16.53 2.02
C SER A 386 15.54 -16.69 3.53
N LYS A 387 14.73 -15.82 4.14
CA LYS A 387 14.43 -15.80 5.58
C LYS A 387 12.94 -15.66 5.83
N ASP A 388 12.45 -16.14 6.98
CA ASP A 388 11.08 -15.95 7.41
C ASP A 388 10.79 -14.47 7.75
N CYS A 389 9.54 -14.05 7.54
CA CYS A 389 9.18 -12.63 7.55
C CYS A 389 9.21 -11.96 8.94
N GLY A 390 9.18 -12.72 10.03
CA GLY A 390 9.08 -12.19 11.40
C GLY A 390 7.76 -11.46 11.70
N ASN A 391 6.88 -11.29 10.70
CA ASN A 391 5.66 -10.49 10.78
C ASN A 391 4.39 -11.26 10.33
N CYS A 392 4.26 -12.51 10.75
CA CYS A 392 3.03 -13.29 10.64
C CYS A 392 2.79 -14.07 11.94
N ASP A 393 1.61 -14.62 12.13
CA ASP A 393 1.24 -15.40 13.31
C ASP A 393 2.20 -16.58 13.55
N ILE A 394 2.60 -17.29 12.50
CA ILE A 394 3.53 -18.43 12.58
C ILE A 394 4.93 -17.99 13.00
N CYS A 395 5.45 -16.90 12.45
CA CYS A 395 6.77 -16.40 12.82
C CYS A 395 6.83 -15.89 14.27
N ARG A 396 5.72 -15.31 14.75
CA ARG A 396 5.61 -14.81 16.14
C ARG A 396 5.41 -15.92 17.15
N ASN A 397 4.67 -16.97 16.76
CA ASN A 397 4.38 -18.14 17.60
C ASN A 397 4.67 -19.40 16.79
N PRO A 398 5.94 -19.76 16.59
CA PRO A 398 6.32 -20.91 15.79
C PRO A 398 5.77 -22.20 16.42
N PRO A 399 5.10 -23.05 15.63
CA PRO A 399 4.59 -24.30 16.13
C PRO A 399 5.74 -25.28 16.46
N THR A 400 5.47 -26.25 17.34
CA THR A 400 6.46 -27.26 17.69
C THR A 400 6.79 -28.13 16.48
N SER A 401 8.06 -28.13 16.09
CA SER A 401 8.54 -28.93 14.97
C SER A 401 9.31 -30.19 15.44
N PHE A 402 9.39 -31.17 14.57
CA PHE A 402 10.20 -32.38 14.75
C PHE A 402 11.00 -32.65 13.47
N ASP A 403 12.08 -33.45 13.59
CA ASP A 403 12.82 -33.91 12.41
C ASP A 403 11.94 -34.85 11.58
N GLY A 404 11.32 -34.31 10.54
CA GLY A 404 10.45 -35.04 9.62
C GLY A 404 11.19 -35.56 8.39
N THR A 405 12.52 -35.53 8.36
CA THR A 405 13.32 -35.92 7.18
C THR A 405 12.95 -37.30 6.65
N LEU A 406 12.80 -38.29 7.54
CA LEU A 406 12.43 -39.65 7.15
C LEU A 406 11.02 -39.72 6.54
N VAL A 407 10.06 -38.96 7.08
CA VAL A 407 8.69 -38.88 6.56
C VAL A 407 8.70 -38.31 5.15
N VAL A 408 9.44 -37.19 4.96
CA VAL A 408 9.60 -36.58 3.66
C VAL A 408 10.29 -37.50 2.66
N GLN A 409 11.36 -38.20 3.06
CA GLN A 409 12.05 -39.17 2.20
C GLN A 409 11.14 -40.32 1.77
N LYS A 410 10.28 -40.86 2.67
CA LYS A 410 9.28 -41.85 2.30
C LYS A 410 8.35 -41.33 1.19
N ALA A 411 7.83 -40.10 1.32
CA ALA A 411 6.94 -39.49 0.33
C ALA A 411 7.65 -39.23 -1.00
N LEU A 412 8.80 -38.56 -0.98
CA LEU A 412 9.58 -38.22 -2.19
C LEU A 412 10.02 -39.51 -2.94
N SER A 413 10.45 -40.54 -2.22
CA SER A 413 10.81 -41.81 -2.81
C SER A 413 9.60 -42.53 -3.43
N ALA A 414 8.40 -42.38 -2.86
CA ALA A 414 7.18 -42.94 -3.46
C ALA A 414 6.79 -42.16 -4.72
N ILE A 415 6.88 -40.81 -4.74
CA ILE A 415 6.64 -40.02 -5.92
C ILE A 415 7.60 -40.42 -7.06
N ALA A 416 8.89 -40.54 -6.77
CA ALA A 416 9.88 -40.97 -7.76
C ALA A 416 9.56 -42.35 -8.33
N ARG A 417 9.20 -43.33 -7.46
CA ARG A 417 8.91 -44.73 -7.87
C ARG A 417 7.60 -44.89 -8.60
N THR A 418 6.65 -43.99 -8.40
CA THR A 418 5.40 -43.90 -9.18
C THR A 418 5.60 -43.09 -10.47
N GLN A 419 6.84 -42.75 -10.83
CA GLN A 419 7.20 -41.96 -12.02
C GLN A 419 6.47 -40.62 -12.10
N GLU A 420 6.20 -40.03 -10.93
CA GLU A 420 5.51 -38.73 -10.82
C GLU A 420 4.10 -38.69 -11.48
N LYS A 421 3.42 -39.87 -11.54
CA LYS A 421 2.12 -40.03 -12.19
C LYS A 421 0.95 -40.12 -11.20
N VAL A 422 1.20 -39.92 -9.92
CA VAL A 422 0.18 -40.01 -8.86
C VAL A 422 -0.20 -38.63 -8.32
N ASN A 423 -1.48 -38.47 -8.05
CA ASN A 423 -1.97 -37.32 -7.28
C ASN A 423 -1.79 -37.57 -5.77
N MET A 424 -2.10 -36.58 -4.96
CA MET A 424 -1.92 -36.64 -3.50
C MET A 424 -2.70 -37.78 -2.85
N GLY A 425 -3.96 -38.01 -3.24
CA GLY A 425 -4.80 -39.05 -2.68
C GLY A 425 -4.24 -40.42 -2.97
N LEU A 426 -3.90 -40.70 -4.23
CA LEU A 426 -3.31 -41.98 -4.65
C LEU A 426 -1.93 -42.22 -4.02
N LEU A 427 -1.10 -41.16 -3.85
CA LEU A 427 0.17 -41.27 -3.14
C LEU A 427 -0.01 -41.68 -1.68
N ILE A 428 -1.00 -41.12 -0.99
CA ILE A 428 -1.32 -41.49 0.40
C ILE A 428 -1.75 -42.97 0.47
N ASP A 429 -2.59 -43.43 -0.47
CA ASP A 429 -3.01 -44.81 -0.55
C ASP A 429 -1.83 -45.76 -0.76
N VAL A 430 -0.90 -45.43 -1.63
CA VAL A 430 0.35 -46.19 -1.85
C VAL A 430 1.19 -46.22 -0.57
N LEU A 431 1.43 -45.06 0.07
CA LEU A 431 2.22 -44.99 1.30
C LEU A 431 1.60 -45.78 2.46
N ARG A 432 0.28 -45.79 2.55
CA ARG A 432 -0.44 -46.53 3.58
C ARG A 432 -0.65 -48.02 3.25
N GLY A 433 -0.36 -48.43 2.01
CA GLY A 433 -0.54 -49.80 1.56
C GLY A 433 -2.01 -50.18 1.37
N SER A 434 -2.80 -49.26 0.80
CA SER A 434 -4.21 -49.50 0.42
C SER A 434 -4.30 -50.47 -0.75
N ARG A 435 -5.31 -51.35 -0.72
CA ARG A 435 -5.60 -52.31 -1.79
C ARG A 435 -6.76 -51.88 -2.69
N ASN A 436 -6.89 -50.56 -2.92
CA ASN A 436 -7.92 -50.08 -3.83
C ASN A 436 -7.58 -50.37 -5.32
N ALA A 437 -8.58 -50.23 -6.20
CA ALA A 437 -8.44 -50.54 -7.62
C ALA A 437 -7.32 -49.74 -8.27
N GLN A 438 -7.21 -48.44 -8.00
CA GLN A 438 -6.21 -47.56 -8.61
C GLN A 438 -4.77 -47.92 -8.23
N VAL A 439 -4.53 -48.37 -7.01
CA VAL A 439 -3.21 -48.84 -6.56
C VAL A 439 -2.83 -50.15 -7.25
N MET A 440 -3.80 -51.07 -7.35
CA MET A 440 -3.56 -52.39 -7.94
C MET A 440 -3.40 -52.33 -9.47
N GLU A 441 -4.23 -51.59 -10.16
CA GLU A 441 -4.18 -51.39 -11.62
C GLU A 441 -2.90 -50.64 -12.04
N GLY A 442 -2.46 -49.66 -11.23
CA GLY A 442 -1.21 -48.92 -11.43
C GLY A 442 0.05 -49.76 -11.13
N GLY A 443 -0.09 -50.99 -10.56
CA GLY A 443 1.04 -51.82 -10.14
C GLY A 443 1.86 -51.25 -8.99
N TYR A 444 1.31 -50.28 -8.24
CA TYR A 444 1.99 -49.60 -7.17
C TYR A 444 2.14 -50.43 -5.90
N ASP A 445 1.44 -51.54 -5.78
CA ASP A 445 1.59 -52.55 -4.71
C ASP A 445 2.96 -53.21 -4.74
N ARG A 446 3.69 -53.15 -5.87
CA ARG A 446 4.98 -53.84 -6.07
C ARG A 446 6.19 -52.94 -5.80
N ILE A 447 5.99 -51.66 -5.59
CA ILE A 447 7.12 -50.71 -5.34
C ILE A 447 7.59 -50.79 -3.87
N LYS A 448 8.90 -50.57 -3.63
CA LYS A 448 9.48 -50.65 -2.28
C LYS A 448 8.87 -49.71 -1.24
N THR A 449 8.22 -48.65 -1.70
CA THR A 449 7.58 -47.66 -0.83
C THR A 449 6.10 -47.94 -0.56
N TYR A 450 5.54 -49.02 -1.11
CA TYR A 450 4.18 -49.45 -0.81
C TYR A 450 4.05 -49.83 0.66
N GLY A 451 3.16 -49.18 1.38
CA GLY A 451 2.95 -49.37 2.81
C GLY A 451 4.06 -48.85 3.72
N ALA A 452 5.07 -48.14 3.20
CA ALA A 452 6.17 -47.59 4.00
C ALA A 452 5.75 -46.53 5.02
N GLY A 453 4.55 -45.99 4.92
CA GLY A 453 3.98 -45.01 5.81
C GLY A 453 2.69 -45.44 6.50
N ARG A 454 2.48 -46.76 6.73
CA ARG A 454 1.29 -47.29 7.42
C ARG A 454 1.11 -46.78 8.84
N ASP A 455 2.20 -46.44 9.49
CA ASP A 455 2.30 -45.85 10.82
C ASP A 455 1.70 -44.46 10.94
N ILE A 456 1.48 -43.77 9.82
CA ILE A 456 0.96 -42.41 9.77
C ILE A 456 -0.48 -42.41 9.26
N GLY A 457 -1.36 -41.68 9.94
CA GLY A 457 -2.77 -41.58 9.56
C GLY A 457 -2.97 -40.83 8.23
N THR A 458 -4.10 -41.08 7.55
CA THR A 458 -4.43 -40.39 6.27
C THR A 458 -4.40 -38.89 6.37
N MET A 459 -5.00 -38.33 7.45
CA MET A 459 -5.05 -36.90 7.69
C MET A 459 -3.66 -36.30 7.96
N ASP A 460 -2.79 -37.05 8.65
CA ASP A 460 -1.44 -36.58 8.93
C ASP A 460 -0.56 -36.61 7.68
N TRP A 461 -0.70 -37.67 6.84
CA TRP A 461 -0.09 -37.72 5.52
C TRP A 461 -0.51 -36.51 4.65
N GLN A 462 -1.80 -36.23 4.60
CA GLN A 462 -2.29 -35.07 3.86
C GLN A 462 -1.65 -33.77 4.35
N ARG A 463 -1.57 -33.59 5.68
CA ARG A 463 -0.93 -32.41 6.30
C ARG A 463 0.57 -32.31 6.01
N TYR A 464 1.29 -33.44 6.06
CA TYR A 464 2.72 -33.46 5.74
C TYR A 464 2.98 -33.22 4.25
N LEU A 465 2.18 -33.73 3.35
CA LEU A 465 2.28 -33.45 1.92
C LEU A 465 1.99 -31.97 1.61
N HIS A 466 1.03 -31.37 2.31
CA HIS A 466 0.79 -29.93 2.23
C HIS A 466 2.01 -29.13 2.72
N GLN A 467 2.65 -29.54 3.81
CA GLN A 467 3.88 -28.90 4.27
C GLN A 467 5.02 -29.03 3.25
N MET A 468 5.14 -30.19 2.60
CA MET A 468 6.13 -30.42 1.53
C MET A 468 5.87 -29.54 0.30
N LEU A 469 4.61 -29.39 -0.13
CA LEU A 469 4.22 -28.45 -1.19
C LEU A 469 4.56 -27.00 -0.82
N ASN A 470 4.19 -26.58 0.41
CA ASN A 470 4.46 -25.24 0.91
C ASN A 470 5.95 -24.96 1.14
N ALA A 471 6.75 -25.98 1.35
CA ALA A 471 8.21 -25.89 1.45
C ALA A 471 8.93 -25.96 0.09
N GLY A 472 8.19 -26.10 -1.01
CA GLY A 472 8.76 -26.24 -2.34
C GLY A 472 9.50 -27.56 -2.60
N LEU A 473 9.29 -28.56 -1.74
CA LEU A 473 9.86 -29.88 -1.90
C LEU A 473 9.14 -30.71 -2.96
N VAL A 474 7.91 -30.33 -3.30
CA VAL A 474 7.06 -31.00 -4.31
C VAL A 474 6.27 -29.91 -5.03
N GLU A 475 6.02 -30.09 -6.32
CA GLU A 475 5.15 -29.25 -7.13
C GLU A 475 3.91 -30.02 -7.60
N LEU A 476 2.84 -29.30 -7.89
CA LEU A 476 1.60 -29.85 -8.42
C LEU A 476 1.49 -29.52 -9.91
N ALA A 477 1.47 -30.55 -10.78
CA ALA A 477 1.27 -30.37 -12.22
C ALA A 477 -0.22 -30.28 -12.53
N TYR A 478 -0.73 -29.05 -12.70
CA TYR A 478 -2.14 -28.78 -12.96
C TYR A 478 -2.66 -29.31 -14.30
N ASP A 479 -1.77 -29.35 -15.30
CA ASP A 479 -2.03 -29.84 -16.65
C ASP A 479 -1.93 -31.38 -16.79
N GLN A 480 -1.51 -32.09 -15.72
CA GLN A 480 -1.28 -33.52 -15.70
C GLN A 480 -2.09 -34.20 -14.57
N ASN A 481 -3.39 -33.95 -14.49
CA ASN A 481 -4.30 -34.53 -13.48
C ASN A 481 -3.81 -34.32 -12.04
N TYR A 482 -3.24 -33.16 -11.75
CA TYR A 482 -2.77 -32.79 -10.41
C TYR A 482 -1.74 -33.76 -9.83
N THR A 483 -0.89 -34.30 -10.67
CA THR A 483 0.19 -35.20 -10.21
C THR A 483 1.27 -34.42 -9.49
N LEU A 484 1.91 -35.10 -8.55
CA LEU A 484 2.99 -34.55 -7.74
C LEU A 484 4.33 -34.69 -8.46
N LYS A 485 5.10 -33.61 -8.60
CA LYS A 485 6.41 -33.56 -9.23
C LYS A 485 7.49 -33.26 -8.21
N LEU A 486 8.67 -33.86 -8.42
CA LEU A 486 9.85 -33.57 -7.63
C LEU A 486 10.49 -32.26 -8.08
N THR A 487 11.13 -31.56 -7.13
CA THR A 487 11.88 -30.31 -7.37
C THR A 487 13.37 -30.54 -7.15
N GLU A 488 14.20 -29.54 -7.45
CA GLU A 488 15.62 -29.57 -7.08
C GLU A 488 15.83 -29.72 -5.57
N GLN A 489 14.93 -29.11 -4.77
CA GLN A 489 14.96 -29.27 -3.32
C GLN A 489 14.64 -30.70 -2.85
N SER A 490 13.85 -31.46 -3.60
CA SER A 490 13.62 -32.88 -3.34
C SER A 490 14.90 -33.70 -3.46
N ARG A 491 15.74 -33.40 -4.48
CA ARG A 491 17.03 -34.07 -4.68
C ARG A 491 17.96 -33.84 -3.50
N GLN A 492 18.01 -32.62 -3.00
CA GLN A 492 18.80 -32.29 -1.80
C GLN A 492 18.42 -33.13 -0.59
N VAL A 493 17.11 -33.36 -0.36
CA VAL A 493 16.64 -34.21 0.75
C VAL A 493 16.93 -35.67 0.52
N LEU A 494 16.78 -36.16 -0.72
CA LEU A 494 16.97 -37.57 -1.04
C LEU A 494 18.45 -37.99 -1.09
N PHE A 495 19.34 -37.10 -1.60
CA PHE A 495 20.69 -37.50 -1.96
C PHE A 495 21.80 -36.66 -1.29
N GLU A 496 21.50 -35.44 -0.82
CA GLU A 496 22.49 -34.50 -0.25
C GLU A 496 22.37 -34.32 1.26
N GLY A 497 21.50 -35.08 1.92
CA GLY A 497 21.34 -35.07 3.37
C GLY A 497 20.68 -33.85 3.96
N ARG A 498 19.96 -33.05 3.16
CA ARG A 498 19.19 -31.92 3.66
C ARG A 498 18.13 -32.35 4.65
N LYS A 499 18.18 -31.82 5.87
CA LYS A 499 17.18 -32.07 6.91
C LYS A 499 15.91 -31.24 6.68
N VAL A 500 14.77 -31.83 7.00
CA VAL A 500 13.45 -31.18 6.89
C VAL A 500 12.74 -31.23 8.22
N GLN A 501 12.33 -30.06 8.72
CA GLN A 501 11.47 -29.96 9.89
C GLN A 501 10.01 -30.01 9.48
N LEU A 502 9.24 -30.89 10.11
CA LEU A 502 7.78 -30.96 9.97
C LEU A 502 7.13 -30.59 11.30
N VAL A 503 5.91 -30.08 11.23
CA VAL A 503 5.12 -29.70 12.41
C VAL A 503 4.11 -30.80 12.74
N LYS A 504 4.06 -31.18 14.03
CA LYS A 504 2.95 -31.97 14.57
C LYS A 504 1.77 -31.04 14.91
N PHE A 505 0.58 -31.50 14.54
CA PHE A 505 -0.66 -30.82 14.91
C PHE A 505 -1.15 -31.38 16.26
N ASP A 506 -0.49 -30.99 17.34
CA ASP A 506 -1.08 -31.12 18.67
C ASP A 506 -2.09 -30.00 18.87
N GLU A 507 -3.13 -30.21 19.69
CA GLU A 507 -4.16 -29.21 19.97
C GLU A 507 -3.53 -27.86 20.35
N VAL A 508 -3.99 -26.80 19.66
CA VAL A 508 -3.46 -25.43 19.77
C VAL A 508 -3.38 -25.01 21.25
N LYS A 509 -2.20 -24.90 21.79
CA LYS A 509 -1.95 -24.20 23.04
C LYS A 509 -2.42 -22.75 22.84
N GLN A 510 -3.25 -22.25 23.76
CA GLN A 510 -3.73 -20.88 23.73
C GLN A 510 -2.53 -19.91 23.68
N PRO A 511 -2.60 -18.83 22.90
CA PRO A 511 -1.53 -17.85 22.83
C PRO A 511 -1.25 -17.31 24.23
N VAL A 512 0.01 -17.29 24.63
CA VAL A 512 0.46 -16.58 25.82
C VAL A 512 0.12 -15.11 25.60
N GLU A 513 -0.73 -14.54 26.44
CA GLU A 513 -1.00 -13.10 26.44
C GLU A 513 0.33 -12.34 26.61
N GLU A 514 0.70 -11.57 25.61
CA GLU A 514 1.83 -10.62 25.74
C GLU A 514 1.50 -9.65 26.87
N VAL A 515 2.26 -9.73 27.95
CA VAL A 515 2.25 -8.74 29.03
C VAL A 515 2.53 -7.37 28.41
N ARG A 516 1.54 -6.48 28.42
CA ARG A 516 1.67 -5.12 27.90
C ARG A 516 2.78 -4.39 28.65
N LYS A 517 3.96 -4.27 28.04
CA LYS A 517 4.98 -3.32 28.51
C LYS A 517 4.42 -1.90 28.38
N ALA A 518 4.60 -1.10 29.43
CA ALA A 518 4.21 0.31 29.40
C ALA A 518 4.85 1.00 28.17
N ARG A 519 4.05 1.67 27.36
CA ARG A 519 4.52 2.37 26.16
C ARG A 519 5.45 3.53 26.57
N PRO A 520 6.54 3.79 25.84
CA PRO A 520 7.43 4.92 26.09
C PRO A 520 6.64 6.24 25.99
N LYS A 521 6.89 7.19 26.89
CA LYS A 521 6.24 8.53 26.87
C LYS A 521 6.33 9.23 25.50
N LYS A 522 7.44 9.02 24.77
CA LYS A 522 7.66 9.58 23.44
C LYS A 522 6.59 9.08 22.43
N GLU A 523 6.25 7.80 22.46
CA GLU A 523 5.23 7.21 21.57
C GLU A 523 3.83 7.76 21.89
N VAL A 524 3.52 7.93 23.18
CA VAL A 524 2.23 8.47 23.62
C VAL A 524 2.03 9.92 23.12
N ILE A 525 3.07 10.76 23.19
CA ILE A 525 3.05 12.14 22.69
C ILE A 525 2.93 12.15 21.16
N GLN A 526 3.61 11.26 20.47
CA GLN A 526 3.52 11.14 19.02
C GLN A 526 2.12 10.70 18.57
N ASP A 527 1.52 9.71 19.25
CA ASP A 527 0.16 9.26 18.98
C ASP A 527 -0.86 10.40 19.22
N ALA A 528 -0.69 11.19 20.28
CA ALA A 528 -1.56 12.32 20.58
C ALA A 528 -1.49 13.42 19.50
N LEU A 529 -0.29 13.74 19.00
CA LEU A 529 -0.14 14.67 17.88
C LEU A 529 -0.76 14.13 16.59
N PHE A 530 -0.52 12.85 16.29
CA PHE A 530 -1.12 12.20 15.12
C PHE A 530 -2.66 12.32 15.14
N GLU A 531 -3.31 12.07 16.27
CA GLU A 531 -4.77 12.20 16.37
C GLU A 531 -5.26 13.66 16.21
N ARG A 532 -4.49 14.67 16.69
CA ARG A 532 -4.81 16.10 16.44
C ARG A 532 -4.71 16.43 14.95
N LEU A 533 -3.63 16.02 14.29
CA LEU A 533 -3.44 16.24 12.85
C LEU A 533 -4.50 15.51 12.01
N ARG A 534 -4.91 14.31 12.44
CA ARG A 534 -6.00 13.56 11.82
C ARG A 534 -7.34 14.27 11.94
N ALA A 535 -7.64 14.85 13.10
CA ALA A 535 -8.84 15.65 13.31
C ALA A 535 -8.84 16.92 12.45
N LEU A 536 -7.71 17.63 12.37
CA LEU A 536 -7.54 18.78 11.48
C LEU A 536 -7.78 18.41 10.01
N ARG A 537 -7.12 17.34 9.55
CA ARG A 537 -7.29 16.80 8.19
C ARG A 537 -8.75 16.50 7.87
N LYS A 538 -9.49 15.87 8.81
CA LYS A 538 -10.90 15.55 8.60
C LYS A 538 -11.74 16.82 8.42
N ARG A 539 -11.54 17.86 9.25
CA ARG A 539 -12.26 19.15 9.11
C ARG A 539 -12.01 19.79 7.74
N MET A 540 -10.74 19.87 7.33
CA MET A 540 -10.38 20.44 6.02
C MET A 540 -10.95 19.64 4.86
N ALA A 541 -10.94 18.30 4.98
CA ALA A 541 -11.52 17.41 3.98
C ALA A 541 -13.03 17.64 3.83
N ASP A 542 -13.74 17.79 4.93
CA ASP A 542 -15.19 18.09 4.93
C ASP A 542 -15.48 19.46 4.30
N GLU A 543 -14.67 20.50 4.59
CA GLU A 543 -14.76 21.83 4.00
C GLU A 543 -14.54 21.84 2.48
N HIS A 544 -13.58 21.05 2.00
CA HIS A 544 -13.25 20.94 0.58
C HIS A 544 -14.07 19.86 -0.17
N GLY A 545 -14.86 19.06 0.53
CA GLY A 545 -15.67 17.99 -0.06
C GLY A 545 -14.87 16.77 -0.56
N VAL A 546 -13.60 16.63 -0.16
CA VAL A 546 -12.69 15.56 -0.60
C VAL A 546 -12.47 14.50 0.48
N PRO A 547 -12.08 13.26 0.12
CA PRO A 547 -11.67 12.27 1.11
C PRO A 547 -10.42 12.71 1.91
N PRO A 548 -10.36 12.49 3.25
CA PRO A 548 -9.27 12.97 4.10
C PRO A 548 -7.86 12.54 3.64
N TYR A 549 -7.72 11.32 3.13
CA TYR A 549 -6.42 10.79 2.68
C TYR A 549 -5.89 11.47 1.41
N VAL A 550 -6.72 12.18 0.67
CA VAL A 550 -6.30 12.95 -0.51
C VAL A 550 -5.52 14.20 -0.11
N ILE A 551 -5.86 14.83 1.03
CA ILE A 551 -5.09 15.95 1.60
C ILE A 551 -3.70 15.45 1.98
N PHE A 552 -3.61 14.57 2.98
CA PHE A 552 -2.37 13.89 3.38
C PHE A 552 -2.66 12.45 3.79
N SER A 553 -1.76 11.52 3.43
CA SER A 553 -1.86 10.12 3.86
C SER A 553 -1.60 9.96 5.36
N ASP A 554 -2.01 8.83 5.94
CA ASP A 554 -1.69 8.55 7.35
C ASP A 554 -0.17 8.43 7.57
N SER A 555 0.58 7.89 6.59
CA SER A 555 2.04 7.83 6.68
C SER A 555 2.67 9.22 6.71
N THR A 556 2.15 10.17 5.91
CA THR A 556 2.56 11.58 5.93
C THR A 556 2.27 12.20 7.30
N LEU A 557 1.09 11.98 7.88
CA LEU A 557 0.75 12.48 9.23
C LEU A 557 1.61 11.82 10.33
N GLN A 558 1.95 10.53 10.19
CA GLN A 558 2.86 9.86 11.12
C GLN A 558 4.27 10.46 11.08
N GLU A 559 4.76 10.76 9.88
CA GLU A 559 6.05 11.43 9.69
C GLU A 559 6.01 12.87 10.26
N MET A 560 4.94 13.63 10.02
CA MET A 560 4.73 14.94 10.66
C MET A 560 4.72 14.84 12.20
N ALA A 561 4.06 13.83 12.76
CA ALA A 561 4.02 13.62 14.21
C ALA A 561 5.37 13.19 14.79
N ALA A 562 6.20 12.51 14.02
CA ALA A 562 7.55 12.11 14.42
C ALA A 562 8.55 13.28 14.34
N GLU A 563 8.60 13.96 13.18
CA GLU A 563 9.58 15.01 12.87
C GLU A 563 9.18 16.38 13.40
N LYS A 564 7.86 16.61 13.58
CA LYS A 564 7.28 17.87 14.08
C LYS A 564 7.76 19.10 13.31
N PRO A 565 7.48 19.19 11.98
CA PRO A 565 7.88 20.32 11.17
C PRO A 565 7.18 21.61 11.64
N THR A 566 7.95 22.66 11.89
CA THR A 566 7.47 23.93 12.46
C THR A 566 7.65 25.11 11.53
N ASN A 567 8.11 24.88 10.30
CA ASN A 567 8.25 25.88 9.26
C ASN A 567 8.06 25.28 7.86
N ARG A 568 8.00 26.12 6.83
CA ARG A 568 7.80 25.73 5.44
C ARG A 568 8.85 24.71 4.95
N ILE A 569 10.12 24.97 5.23
CA ILE A 569 11.24 24.13 4.75
C ILE A 569 11.15 22.73 5.34
N ALA A 570 10.96 22.64 6.65
CA ALA A 570 10.79 21.37 7.34
C ALA A 570 9.52 20.64 6.89
N MET A 571 8.42 21.35 6.60
CA MET A 571 7.19 20.76 6.13
C MET A 571 7.32 20.19 4.71
N LEU A 572 8.03 20.87 3.81
CA LEU A 572 8.30 20.41 2.45
C LEU A 572 9.30 19.23 2.40
N SER A 573 10.02 18.95 3.49
CA SER A 573 10.85 17.74 3.60
C SER A 573 10.08 16.50 4.02
N ILE A 574 8.82 16.63 4.46
CA ILE A 574 7.94 15.50 4.80
C ILE A 574 7.47 14.81 3.53
N SER A 575 7.59 13.49 3.50
CA SER A 575 7.17 12.67 2.35
C SER A 575 5.69 12.82 2.05
N GLY A 576 5.35 13.12 0.80
CA GLY A 576 3.97 13.34 0.35
C GLY A 576 3.45 14.77 0.54
N VAL A 577 4.32 15.71 0.92
CA VAL A 577 4.01 17.15 0.96
C VAL A 577 4.66 17.83 -0.23
N GLY A 578 3.91 17.97 -1.32
CA GLY A 578 4.30 18.76 -2.50
C GLY A 578 4.04 20.24 -2.29
N SER A 579 4.68 21.10 -3.10
CA SER A 579 4.58 22.56 -2.98
C SER A 579 3.13 23.07 -3.03
N LEU A 580 2.33 22.53 -3.95
CA LEU A 580 0.92 22.93 -4.09
C LEU A 580 0.05 22.52 -2.89
N LYS A 581 0.26 21.33 -2.34
CA LYS A 581 -0.43 20.89 -1.11
C LYS A 581 0.01 21.71 0.10
N TYR A 582 1.29 22.12 0.15
CA TYR A 582 1.75 23.01 1.19
C TYR A 582 1.03 24.36 1.12
N GLU A 583 0.92 24.96 -0.05
CA GLU A 583 0.24 26.25 -0.25
C GLU A 583 -1.24 26.22 0.14
N ARG A 584 -1.92 25.08 -0.09
CA ARG A 584 -3.33 24.93 0.26
C ARG A 584 -3.57 24.59 1.74
N TYR A 585 -2.75 23.71 2.32
CA TYR A 585 -3.03 23.08 3.60
C TYR A 585 -1.88 23.18 4.60
N GLY A 586 -0.63 23.30 4.11
CA GLY A 586 0.58 23.13 4.93
C GLY A 586 0.69 24.09 6.09
N TYR A 587 0.23 25.33 5.91
CA TYR A 587 0.26 26.36 6.95
C TYR A 587 -0.56 25.96 8.19
N ASP A 588 -1.75 25.43 8.00
CA ASP A 588 -2.63 25.03 9.11
C ASP A 588 -2.06 23.84 9.89
N PHE A 589 -1.43 22.89 9.19
CA PHE A 589 -0.75 21.75 9.83
C PHE A 589 0.48 22.20 10.62
N VAL A 590 1.27 23.12 10.08
CA VAL A 590 2.42 23.71 10.81
C VAL A 590 1.95 24.42 12.07
N ASN A 591 0.89 25.22 12.00
CA ASN A 591 0.33 25.90 13.16
C ASN A 591 -0.19 24.91 14.21
N GLU A 592 -0.89 23.86 13.79
CA GLU A 592 -1.40 22.84 14.72
C GLU A 592 -0.27 22.09 15.43
N ILE A 593 0.85 21.83 14.73
CA ILE A 593 2.05 21.22 15.32
C ILE A 593 2.69 22.19 16.34
N ILE A 594 2.80 23.47 16.02
CA ILE A 594 3.33 24.48 16.94
C ILE A 594 2.46 24.58 18.20
N ASN A 595 1.15 24.67 18.05
CA ASN A 595 0.19 24.72 19.15
C ASN A 595 0.32 23.49 20.05
N PHE A 596 0.42 22.30 19.44
CA PHE A 596 0.59 21.05 20.20
C PHE A 596 1.90 21.05 21.00
N ILE A 597 3.01 21.50 20.40
CA ILE A 597 4.31 21.56 21.08
C ILE A 597 4.26 22.53 22.26
N THR A 598 3.58 23.66 22.12
CA THR A 598 3.39 24.65 23.17
C THR A 598 2.54 24.10 24.32
N ASP A 599 1.38 23.46 24.01
CA ASP A 599 0.51 22.81 24.99
C ASP A 599 1.25 21.74 25.82
N GLU A 600 2.08 20.90 25.16
CA GLU A 600 2.84 19.86 25.83
C GLU A 600 3.94 20.43 26.74
N GLN A 601 4.54 21.56 26.38
CA GLN A 601 5.50 22.25 27.22
C GLN A 601 4.84 22.85 28.48
N GLU A 602 3.65 23.43 28.35
CA GLU A 602 2.86 23.96 29.48
C GLU A 602 2.48 22.85 30.47
N LYS A 603 2.24 21.62 29.97
CA LYS A 603 2.01 20.42 30.80
C LYS A 603 3.29 19.87 31.44
N GLY A 604 4.47 20.50 31.23
CA GLY A 604 5.76 20.10 31.79
C GLY A 604 6.46 18.97 31.02
N ASN A 605 6.00 18.62 29.81
CA ASN A 605 6.67 17.64 28.95
C ASN A 605 7.79 18.32 28.16
N LYS A 606 9.03 17.82 28.28
CA LYS A 606 10.17 18.35 27.52
C LYS A 606 10.07 17.95 26.04
N VAL A 607 9.76 18.90 25.16
CA VAL A 607 9.77 18.74 23.71
C VAL A 607 10.94 19.51 23.13
N LYS A 608 11.76 18.87 22.30
CA LYS A 608 12.94 19.50 21.67
C LYS A 608 12.50 20.66 20.79
N GLY A 609 13.11 21.85 20.93
CA GLY A 609 12.78 23.06 20.16
C GLY A 609 11.61 23.91 20.71
N ALA A 610 10.86 23.42 21.70
CA ALA A 610 9.70 24.10 22.26
C ALA A 610 10.02 25.51 22.81
N THR A 611 11.21 25.71 23.36
CA THR A 611 11.62 27.00 23.94
C THR A 611 11.60 28.14 22.93
N HIS A 612 12.05 27.91 21.69
CA HIS A 612 12.03 28.89 20.63
C HIS A 612 10.61 29.17 20.13
N LEU A 613 9.77 28.10 20.07
CA LEU A 613 8.37 28.21 19.60
C LEU A 613 7.49 28.99 20.56
N VAL A 614 7.68 28.82 21.86
CA VAL A 614 6.97 29.68 22.87
C VAL A 614 7.35 31.17 22.70
N THR A 615 8.63 31.44 22.37
CA THR A 615 9.04 32.83 22.02
C THR A 615 8.34 33.28 20.75
N TYR A 616 8.26 32.42 19.74
CA TYR A 616 7.60 32.72 18.44
C TYR A 616 6.12 33.07 18.61
N GLU A 617 5.38 32.22 19.32
CA GLU A 617 3.95 32.47 19.57
C GLU A 617 3.72 33.78 20.37
N ALA A 618 4.50 34.02 21.42
CA ALA A 618 4.40 35.23 22.18
C ALA A 618 4.72 36.46 21.29
N PHE A 619 5.70 36.36 20.40
CA PHE A 619 6.09 37.44 19.47
C PHE A 619 5.00 37.66 18.41
N LYS A 620 4.43 36.62 17.84
CA LYS A 620 3.31 36.65 16.88
C LYS A 620 2.07 37.29 17.47
N ASN A 621 1.82 37.09 18.77
CA ASN A 621 0.74 37.74 19.52
C ASN A 621 1.01 39.21 19.87
N GLY A 622 2.09 39.82 19.33
CA GLY A 622 2.38 41.24 19.44
C GLY A 622 3.22 41.62 20.65
N ASN A 623 3.68 40.68 21.48
CA ASN A 623 4.59 40.97 22.60
C ASN A 623 5.98 41.34 22.10
N ASN A 624 6.61 42.35 22.68
CA ASN A 624 7.99 42.67 22.37
C ASN A 624 8.98 41.73 23.12
N PRO A 625 10.26 41.69 22.71
CA PRO A 625 11.24 40.76 23.31
C PRO A 625 11.42 40.95 24.84
N GLU A 626 11.29 42.15 25.34
CA GLU A 626 11.40 42.48 26.77
C GLU A 626 10.22 41.94 27.56
N GLN A 627 8.99 42.11 27.02
CA GLN A 627 7.76 41.56 27.61
C GLN A 627 7.82 40.01 27.65
N ILE A 628 8.27 39.40 26.54
CA ILE A 628 8.45 37.94 26.46
C ILE A 628 9.47 37.48 27.49
N ALA A 629 10.57 38.17 27.63
CA ALA A 629 11.62 37.86 28.62
C ALA A 629 11.06 37.93 30.05
N GLN A 630 10.28 38.94 30.37
CA GLN A 630 9.65 39.11 31.69
C GLN A 630 8.63 37.97 31.96
N GLN A 631 7.74 37.69 31.01
CA GLN A 631 6.74 36.64 31.12
C GLN A 631 7.38 35.24 31.33
N ARG A 632 8.46 34.96 30.62
CA ARG A 632 9.16 33.69 30.66
C ARG A 632 10.27 33.59 31.68
N LYS A 633 10.54 34.65 32.44
CA LYS A 633 11.64 34.74 33.40
C LYS A 633 12.99 34.41 32.76
N LEU A 634 13.23 34.92 31.56
CA LEU A 634 14.46 34.72 30.80
C LEU A 634 15.17 36.07 30.58
N ASN A 635 16.47 36.03 30.22
CA ASN A 635 17.18 37.23 29.83
C ASN A 635 16.70 37.71 28.43
N PRO A 636 16.47 39.00 28.20
CA PRO A 636 16.12 39.57 26.88
C PRO A 636 17.08 39.11 25.77
N VAL A 637 18.37 38.99 26.04
CA VAL A 637 19.37 38.51 25.09
C VAL A 637 19.06 37.09 24.61
N THR A 638 18.51 36.26 25.49
CA THR A 638 18.05 34.90 25.14
C THR A 638 16.88 34.94 24.16
N ILE A 639 15.95 35.87 24.37
CA ILE A 639 14.78 36.02 23.48
C ILE A 639 15.25 36.53 22.09
N TYR A 640 16.15 37.47 22.02
CA TYR A 640 16.74 37.93 20.75
C TYR A 640 17.49 36.79 20.04
N SER A 641 18.20 35.93 20.80
CA SER A 641 18.85 34.74 20.23
C SER A 641 17.83 33.75 19.67
N HIS A 642 16.68 33.56 20.35
CA HIS A 642 15.56 32.74 19.85
C HIS A 642 15.01 33.32 18.55
N LEU A 643 14.76 34.67 18.49
CA LEU A 643 14.26 35.33 17.27
C LEU A 643 15.24 35.24 16.11
N ALA A 644 16.55 35.37 16.37
CA ALA A 644 17.59 35.15 15.37
C ALA A 644 17.55 33.75 14.79
N THR A 645 17.44 32.72 15.65
CA THR A 645 17.35 31.31 15.24
C THR A 645 16.06 31.02 14.44
N LEU A 646 14.93 31.58 14.87
CA LEU A 646 13.65 31.48 14.16
C LEU A 646 13.71 32.11 12.77
N TYR A 647 14.36 33.26 12.65
CA TYR A 647 14.56 33.94 11.38
C TYR A 647 15.45 33.15 10.43
N GLU A 648 16.58 32.60 10.93
CA GLU A 648 17.48 31.70 10.17
C GLU A 648 16.74 30.48 9.67
N GLN A 649 15.82 29.96 10.47
CA GLN A 649 14.99 28.79 10.15
C GLN A 649 13.80 29.09 9.22
N GLY A 650 13.61 30.36 8.82
CA GLY A 650 12.57 30.76 7.87
C GLY A 650 11.16 30.89 8.43
N TYR A 651 11.00 31.15 9.75
CA TYR A 651 9.69 31.43 10.34
C TYR A 651 9.09 32.71 9.82
N GLU A 652 7.83 32.65 9.40
CA GLU A 652 7.11 33.80 8.87
C GLU A 652 6.75 34.81 9.98
N GLY A 653 6.76 36.10 9.66
CA GLY A 653 6.38 37.16 10.62
C GLY A 653 7.47 37.57 11.60
N VAL A 654 8.66 36.95 11.58
CA VAL A 654 9.81 37.37 12.36
C VAL A 654 10.62 38.37 11.55
N ASP A 655 10.36 39.66 11.78
CA ASP A 655 11.10 40.75 11.13
C ASP A 655 12.20 41.26 12.06
N LEU A 656 13.46 40.94 11.77
CA LEU A 656 14.61 41.33 12.56
C LEU A 656 15.09 42.76 12.27
N TYR A 657 14.72 43.34 11.13
CA TYR A 657 15.08 44.72 10.79
C TYR A 657 14.42 45.75 11.72
N ARG A 658 13.42 45.35 12.53
CA ARG A 658 12.83 46.16 13.59
C ARG A 658 13.79 46.45 14.76
N PHE A 659 14.79 45.57 14.95
CA PHE A 659 15.69 45.57 16.10
C PHE A 659 17.13 45.99 15.74
N VAL A 660 17.46 46.06 14.44
CA VAL A 660 18.77 46.47 13.93
C VAL A 660 18.56 47.49 12.80
N ASN A 661 18.98 48.73 12.98
CA ASN A 661 18.82 49.70 11.92
C ASN A 661 19.82 49.49 10.76
N LYS A 662 19.50 50.00 9.59
CA LYS A 662 20.27 49.82 8.37
C LYS A 662 21.76 50.20 8.48
N LYS A 663 22.08 51.25 9.24
CA LYS A 663 23.46 51.70 9.44
C LYS A 663 24.24 50.73 10.32
N GLU A 664 23.62 50.29 11.42
CA GLU A 664 24.19 49.27 12.30
C GLU A 664 24.41 47.95 11.56
N TYR A 665 23.41 47.49 10.81
CA TYR A 665 23.52 46.29 10.00
C TYR A 665 24.70 46.33 9.03
N LEU A 666 24.80 47.39 8.22
CA LEU A 666 25.90 47.54 7.24
C LEU A 666 27.30 47.60 7.89
N ALA A 667 27.41 48.19 9.06
CA ALA A 667 28.67 48.24 9.81
C ALA A 667 29.06 46.82 10.31
N ILE A 668 28.09 46.10 10.84
CA ILE A 668 28.30 44.69 11.33
C ILE A 668 28.59 43.75 10.18
N CYS A 669 27.91 43.89 9.02
CA CYS A 669 28.17 43.05 7.83
C CYS A 669 29.60 43.13 7.35
N LYS A 670 30.23 44.31 7.32
CA LYS A 670 31.65 44.42 6.94
C LYS A 670 32.59 43.59 7.81
N SER A 671 32.30 43.49 9.10
CA SER A 671 33.07 42.64 10.03
C SER A 671 32.73 41.14 9.84
N ILE A 672 31.47 40.82 9.53
CA ILE A 672 31.06 39.43 9.19
C ILE A 672 31.74 38.98 7.89
N GLU A 673 31.83 39.83 6.89
CA GLU A 673 32.53 39.52 5.60
C GLU A 673 34.02 39.30 5.81
N SER A 674 34.65 40.00 6.75
CA SER A 674 36.08 39.87 7.02
C SER A 674 36.45 38.65 7.88
N LEU A 675 35.61 38.29 8.85
CA LEU A 675 35.86 37.24 9.81
C LEU A 675 35.10 35.93 9.51
N GLY A 676 34.10 35.98 8.63
CA GLY A 676 33.19 34.88 8.28
C GLY A 676 31.93 34.85 9.16
N ALA A 677 30.81 34.40 8.56
CA ALA A 677 29.49 34.33 9.22
C ALA A 677 29.45 33.27 10.37
N ASP A 678 30.42 32.41 10.48
CA ASP A 678 30.55 31.41 11.55
C ASP A 678 31.57 31.78 12.63
N ALA A 679 32.11 33.00 12.56
CA ALA A 679 32.97 33.56 13.63
C ALA A 679 32.22 33.61 14.97
N LYS A 680 32.96 33.44 16.06
CA LYS A 680 32.37 33.55 17.41
C LYS A 680 31.83 34.96 17.64
N LEU A 681 30.66 35.06 18.28
CA LEU A 681 30.06 36.33 18.62
C LEU A 681 31.03 37.30 19.34
N LYS A 682 31.92 36.73 20.18
CA LYS A 682 32.94 37.52 20.89
C LYS A 682 33.98 38.15 19.94
N ASP A 683 34.46 37.36 18.96
CA ASP A 683 35.50 37.85 18.03
C ASP A 683 34.95 38.96 17.15
N LEU A 684 33.66 38.91 16.77
CA LEU A 684 32.96 39.98 16.04
C LEU A 684 32.72 41.19 16.93
N TYR A 685 32.40 41.00 18.21
CA TYR A 685 32.20 42.07 19.18
C TYR A 685 33.50 42.87 19.40
N ASP A 686 34.61 42.15 19.58
CA ASP A 686 35.95 42.72 19.74
C ASP A 686 36.40 43.47 18.48
N ALA A 687 36.17 42.91 17.30
CA ALA A 687 36.49 43.51 16.02
C ALA A 687 35.67 44.79 15.71
N LEU A 688 34.49 44.91 16.28
CA LEU A 688 33.62 46.08 16.17
C LEU A 688 33.91 47.14 17.26
N GLY A 689 35.01 46.97 18.02
CA GLY A 689 35.42 47.94 19.06
C GLY A 689 34.40 48.08 20.18
N GLU A 690 33.67 47.02 20.51
CA GLU A 690 32.66 46.95 21.57
C GLU A 690 31.49 47.96 21.43
N GLN A 691 31.28 48.47 20.20
CA GLN A 691 30.30 49.57 19.95
C GLN A 691 28.85 49.06 19.84
N TYR A 692 28.63 47.77 19.60
CA TYR A 692 27.32 47.19 19.37
C TYR A 692 27.00 46.11 20.38
N GLU A 693 25.75 46.08 20.87
CA GLU A 693 25.30 45.06 21.82
C GLU A 693 25.30 43.66 21.19
N TYR A 694 25.61 42.61 21.99
CA TYR A 694 25.69 41.22 21.54
C TYR A 694 24.45 40.74 20.78
N HIS A 695 23.25 41.15 21.18
CA HIS A 695 22.03 40.75 20.52
C HIS A 695 21.93 41.33 19.09
N LYS A 696 22.37 42.61 18.87
CA LYS A 696 22.38 43.21 17.54
C LYS A 696 23.34 42.49 16.58
N ILE A 697 24.51 42.08 17.07
CA ILE A 697 25.47 41.27 16.29
C ILE A 697 24.85 39.94 15.92
N ARG A 698 24.19 39.26 16.88
CA ARG A 698 23.54 37.94 16.66
C ARG A 698 22.40 38.06 15.63
N LEU A 699 21.58 39.13 15.70
CA LEU A 699 20.51 39.38 14.75
C LEU A 699 21.07 39.69 13.34
N SER A 700 22.14 40.46 13.25
CA SER A 700 22.80 40.79 11.97
C SER A 700 23.39 39.57 11.30
N ILE A 701 23.99 38.65 12.05
CA ILE A 701 24.46 37.34 11.53
C ILE A 701 23.28 36.55 10.92
N ALA A 702 22.14 36.53 11.61
CA ALA A 702 20.97 35.81 11.13
C ALA A 702 20.41 36.39 9.81
N ILE A 703 20.38 37.71 9.72
CA ILE A 703 19.97 38.43 8.51
C ILE A 703 20.96 38.12 7.38
N PHE A 704 22.26 38.26 7.61
CA PHE A 704 23.32 38.03 6.63
C PHE A 704 23.29 36.60 6.07
N LYS A 705 23.18 35.59 6.96
CA LYS A 705 23.06 34.15 6.55
C LYS A 705 21.86 33.94 5.65
N ARG A 706 20.74 34.57 5.93
CA ARG A 706 19.52 34.37 5.13
C ARG A 706 19.58 35.09 3.78
N GLU A 707 20.22 36.28 3.70
CA GLU A 707 20.45 36.98 2.45
C GLU A 707 21.39 36.23 1.50
N GLN A 708 22.31 35.43 2.04
CA GLN A 708 23.20 34.58 1.21
C GLN A 708 22.51 33.28 0.69
N LEU A 709 21.38 32.88 1.27
CA LEU A 709 20.62 31.71 0.89
C LEU A 709 19.47 31.99 -0.09
N GLY A 710 19.10 33.23 -0.30
CA GLY A 710 18.07 33.69 -1.25
C GLY A 710 18.66 34.27 -2.50
#